data_c6c5559f7d5195ce9ef85df9813e9c7c
#
_entry.id   c6c5559f7d5195ce9ef85df9813e9c7c
#
_cell.length_a   1.000
_cell.length_b   1.000
_cell.length_c   1.000
_cell.angle_alpha   90.00
_cell.angle_beta   90.00
_cell.angle_gamma   90.00
#
_symmetry.space_group_name_H-M   'P 1'
#
loop_
_entity.id
_entity.type
_entity.pdbx_description
1 polymer ?
#
loop_
_entity_poly.entity_id
_entity_poly.type
_entity_poly.pdbx_seq_one_letter_code
_entity_poly.pdbx_strand_id
1 'polypeptide(L)'
;MKKILMSLTVMASFLTVAAQSAGMNVKDMNLQVNPGDDFYEYAGGGWMKANPLTPEYSSYGVFDELAEKNRTQLRDLFLNLAKEKHEKGSVGQKVTDLYSLAMDSVRLNAEGVTPLKADLALMETFKKSDMTAFIAKLHQSLWNPFFSIGIDADLMNSDANVIYMDAGTSGLPDRDYYLNTDADSKAIQRAYLAYLEKVLVMNGYKKGSAKKVAKQVYDMEYRFAQVEMSRAEARDYTKLYNVRTVEQLQADYPAINWSQYFELMGLKNVKQVILEQPKVMAVANDMMMNLKEADIINYLKTMVITHGTSYLSDDIAEVAFDFYGRKLSGQQERKPRWKRALGFPNSLLGEAVGELYVNKYFAHGSKEKMLKLIGDLRRSLAEHIAKLTWMSDETKVNALVKLNSFTVKIGYPDKWRDYSGLKIDPEMSLYENIKQAAVYETRRQLDKWGKPVDKDEWGMTPQTVNAYYNPSTNEICFPAAILQDPFFDVNADDATNYGAIGVVIGHEMTHGFDDQGRNFDQKGNMIDWWTEEDASRFNELAEKLAAQFDKIVVVKDLHANGHLTLGENIADQGGLRVAFDAFKKTRQGQSGEKIDGFTPEQRFYLSYGRIWAENITEEAEYQQTKSDPHSLGRWRVNATLRNIDDFFRVFNLGPDAKMWLPENERAVIW
;
A
#
# COMPACT_ATOMS: atom_id res chain seq x y z
N MET A 1 -87.35 3.67 -12.09
CA MET A 1 -86.65 4.11 -10.89
C MET A 1 -85.57 3.03 -10.55
N LYS A 2 -84.36 3.17 -11.05
CA LYS A 2 -83.25 2.32 -10.68
C LYS A 2 -82.26 3.17 -9.93
N LYS A 3 -82.03 2.83 -8.68
CA LYS A 3 -81.02 3.46 -7.81
C LYS A 3 -79.61 2.89 -8.19
N ILE A 4 -78.73 3.78 -8.60
CA ILE A 4 -77.33 3.45 -8.81
C ILE A 4 -76.60 3.70 -7.50
N LEU A 5 -76.04 2.64 -6.89
CA LEU A 5 -75.14 2.72 -5.73
C LEU A 5 -73.71 2.93 -6.28
N MET A 6 -73.16 4.05 -5.93
CA MET A 6 -71.77 4.38 -6.28
C MET A 6 -70.89 3.98 -5.08
N SER A 7 -70.15 2.87 -5.23
CA SER A 7 -69.14 2.43 -4.25
C SER A 7 -67.83 3.22 -4.47
N LEU A 8 -67.53 4.09 -3.50
CA LEU A 8 -66.19 4.68 -3.39
C LEU A 8 -65.21 3.64 -2.83
N THR A 9 -64.37 3.11 -3.69
CA THR A 9 -63.18 2.32 -3.24
C THR A 9 -62.05 3.29 -2.96
N VAL A 10 -61.74 3.51 -1.69
CA VAL A 10 -60.57 4.25 -1.25
C VAL A 10 -59.38 3.32 -1.44
N MET A 11 -58.58 3.57 -2.45
CA MET A 11 -57.29 2.92 -2.64
C MET A 11 -56.28 3.57 -1.70
N ALA A 12 -56.04 2.94 -0.55
CA ALA A 12 -54.92 3.29 0.33
C ALA A 12 -53.63 2.82 -0.33
N SER A 13 -52.91 3.71 -0.98
CA SER A 13 -51.54 3.49 -1.42
C SER A 13 -50.64 3.39 -0.18
N PHE A 14 -50.34 2.18 0.24
CA PHE A 14 -49.21 1.94 1.13
C PHE A 14 -47.91 2.32 0.38
N LEU A 15 -47.40 3.48 0.63
CA LEU A 15 -46.00 3.78 0.39
C LEU A 15 -45.21 2.90 1.35
N THR A 16 -44.72 1.75 0.87
CA THR A 16 -43.67 1.02 1.52
C THR A 16 -42.43 1.90 1.41
N VAL A 17 -42.17 2.69 2.46
CA VAL A 17 -40.83 3.21 2.69
C VAL A 17 -39.96 1.95 2.82
N ALA A 18 -39.14 1.68 1.81
CA ALA A 18 -38.13 0.65 1.94
C ALA A 18 -37.32 0.98 3.20
N ALA A 19 -37.35 0.10 4.19
CA ALA A 19 -36.55 0.27 5.38
C ALA A 19 -35.08 0.44 4.90
N GLN A 20 -34.49 1.58 5.21
CA GLN A 20 -33.11 1.88 4.85
C GLN A 20 -32.26 0.77 5.50
N SER A 21 -31.56 -0.01 4.69
CA SER A 21 -30.65 -1.05 5.20
C SER A 21 -29.64 -0.38 6.12
N ALA A 22 -29.45 -0.91 7.31
CA ALA A 22 -28.43 -0.39 8.22
C ALA A 22 -27.00 -0.59 7.69
N GLY A 23 -26.82 -1.48 6.71
CA GLY A 23 -25.48 -1.85 6.19
C GLY A 23 -24.64 -2.67 7.17
N MET A 24 -25.11 -2.84 8.41
CA MET A 24 -24.44 -3.59 9.46
C MET A 24 -25.11 -4.96 9.66
N ASN A 25 -24.31 -6.00 9.89
CA ASN A 25 -24.80 -7.34 10.18
C ASN A 25 -24.45 -7.74 11.62
N VAL A 26 -25.44 -7.90 12.49
CA VAL A 26 -25.25 -8.30 13.90
C VAL A 26 -24.56 -9.67 14.03
N LYS A 27 -24.65 -10.53 13.00
CA LYS A 27 -23.94 -11.83 12.99
C LYS A 27 -22.42 -11.67 12.90
N ASP A 28 -21.93 -10.53 12.44
CA ASP A 28 -20.50 -10.22 12.38
C ASP A 28 -19.92 -9.93 13.77
N MET A 29 -20.79 -9.71 14.76
CA MET A 29 -20.42 -9.35 16.13
C MET A 29 -20.25 -10.58 17.02
N ASN A 30 -19.48 -10.42 18.10
CA ASN A 30 -19.44 -11.36 19.22
C ASN A 30 -20.05 -10.71 20.47
N LEU A 31 -21.37 -10.84 20.63
CA LEU A 31 -22.12 -10.23 21.73
C LEU A 31 -21.81 -10.82 23.12
N GLN A 32 -20.99 -11.87 23.21
CA GLN A 32 -20.56 -12.45 24.48
C GLN A 32 -19.37 -11.71 25.10
N VAL A 33 -18.68 -10.91 24.29
CA VAL A 33 -17.54 -10.08 24.73
C VAL A 33 -18.05 -8.74 25.23
N ASN A 34 -17.46 -8.23 26.31
CA ASN A 34 -17.75 -6.87 26.77
C ASN A 34 -17.05 -5.85 25.83
N PRO A 35 -17.78 -4.87 25.25
CA PRO A 35 -17.18 -3.87 24.36
C PRO A 35 -16.07 -3.06 25.01
N GLY A 36 -16.05 -2.95 26.33
CA GLY A 36 -15.00 -2.28 27.10
C GLY A 36 -13.76 -3.13 27.35
N ASP A 37 -13.83 -4.43 27.11
CA ASP A 37 -12.71 -5.34 27.31
C ASP A 37 -11.93 -5.60 26.01
N ASP A 38 -12.64 -5.77 24.89
CA ASP A 38 -12.10 -5.99 23.58
C ASP A 38 -13.13 -5.60 22.49
N PHE A 39 -13.06 -4.37 22.03
CA PHE A 39 -14.03 -3.88 21.06
C PHE A 39 -13.85 -4.47 19.66
N TYR A 40 -12.61 -4.80 19.30
CA TYR A 40 -12.30 -5.48 18.04
C TYR A 40 -13.01 -6.84 17.95
N GLU A 41 -12.88 -7.64 18.99
CA GLU A 41 -13.58 -8.94 19.09
C GLU A 41 -15.10 -8.76 19.20
N TYR A 42 -15.58 -7.74 19.95
CA TYR A 42 -17.00 -7.43 20.06
C TYR A 42 -17.63 -7.11 18.72
N ALA A 43 -17.00 -6.22 17.92
CA ALA A 43 -17.54 -5.73 16.66
C ALA A 43 -17.36 -6.71 15.48
N GLY A 44 -16.23 -7.45 15.44
CA GLY A 44 -15.81 -8.28 14.31
C GLY A 44 -15.68 -9.78 14.60
N GLY A 45 -15.84 -10.23 15.85
CA GLY A 45 -15.56 -11.62 16.25
C GLY A 45 -16.44 -12.66 15.57
N GLY A 46 -17.71 -12.33 15.29
CA GLY A 46 -18.58 -13.21 14.52
C GLY A 46 -18.14 -13.37 13.09
N TRP A 47 -17.70 -12.27 12.45
CA TRP A 47 -17.15 -12.29 11.09
C TRP A 47 -15.86 -13.12 11.04
N MET A 48 -14.92 -12.89 11.98
CA MET A 48 -13.67 -13.65 12.06
C MET A 48 -13.92 -15.15 12.23
N LYS A 49 -14.87 -15.53 13.07
CA LYS A 49 -15.27 -16.93 13.26
C LYS A 49 -15.89 -17.54 11.99
N ALA A 50 -16.65 -16.77 11.23
CA ALA A 50 -17.30 -17.20 10.00
C ALA A 50 -16.33 -17.31 8.81
N ASN A 51 -15.20 -16.60 8.86
CA ASN A 51 -14.21 -16.49 7.79
C ASN A 51 -12.81 -16.93 8.26
N PRO A 52 -12.62 -18.20 8.68
CA PRO A 52 -11.31 -18.69 9.08
C PRO A 52 -10.33 -18.63 7.90
N LEU A 53 -9.03 -18.54 8.21
CA LEU A 53 -8.00 -18.57 7.17
C LEU A 53 -8.11 -19.86 6.34
N THR A 54 -8.18 -19.69 5.02
CA THR A 54 -8.00 -20.81 4.09
C THR A 54 -6.52 -20.97 3.77
N PRO A 55 -6.04 -22.15 3.32
CA PRO A 55 -4.63 -22.42 3.08
C PRO A 55 -3.92 -21.42 2.13
N GLU A 56 -4.68 -20.74 1.27
CA GLU A 56 -4.16 -19.76 0.31
C GLU A 56 -3.93 -18.36 0.88
N TYR A 57 -4.24 -18.13 2.17
CA TYR A 57 -4.07 -16.84 2.84
C TYR A 57 -3.21 -16.94 4.10
N SER A 58 -2.30 -16.00 4.26
CA SER A 58 -1.60 -15.72 5.52
C SER A 58 -2.34 -14.71 6.38
N SER A 59 -3.12 -13.82 5.76
CA SER A 59 -4.10 -12.95 6.42
C SER A 59 -5.34 -12.87 5.56
N TYR A 60 -6.51 -12.76 6.20
CA TYR A 60 -7.78 -12.55 5.53
C TYR A 60 -8.67 -11.67 6.40
N GLY A 61 -8.89 -10.46 5.93
CA GLY A 61 -9.70 -9.44 6.59
C GLY A 61 -10.84 -8.94 5.72
N VAL A 62 -11.57 -7.97 6.23
CA VAL A 62 -12.69 -7.32 5.52
C VAL A 62 -12.21 -6.60 4.25
N PHE A 63 -10.98 -6.08 4.24
CA PHE A 63 -10.33 -5.58 3.02
C PHE A 63 -10.14 -6.69 1.98
N ASP A 64 -9.74 -7.89 2.42
CA ASP A 64 -9.57 -9.03 1.53
C ASP A 64 -10.89 -9.56 1.00
N GLU A 65 -11.97 -9.53 1.81
CA GLU A 65 -13.34 -9.86 1.36
C GLU A 65 -13.71 -9.00 0.14
N LEU A 66 -13.51 -7.68 0.23
CA LEU A 66 -13.76 -6.78 -0.88
C LEU A 66 -12.79 -7.00 -2.05
N ALA A 67 -11.51 -7.28 -1.76
CA ALA A 67 -10.52 -7.59 -2.79
C ALA A 67 -10.85 -8.89 -3.53
N GLU A 68 -11.42 -9.91 -2.88
CA GLU A 68 -11.90 -11.15 -3.51
C GLU A 68 -13.11 -10.90 -4.43
N LYS A 69 -14.05 -10.08 -3.96
CA LYS A 69 -15.17 -9.61 -4.81
C LYS A 69 -14.62 -8.91 -6.06
N ASN A 70 -13.65 -8.02 -5.90
CA ASN A 70 -13.00 -7.31 -6.99
C ASN A 70 -12.27 -8.29 -7.95
N ARG A 71 -11.52 -9.26 -7.44
CA ARG A 71 -10.88 -10.30 -8.28
C ARG A 71 -11.90 -11.07 -9.11
N THR A 72 -13.06 -11.40 -8.53
CA THR A 72 -14.14 -12.05 -9.26
C THR A 72 -14.69 -11.14 -10.37
N GLN A 73 -14.89 -9.86 -10.08
CA GLN A 73 -15.32 -8.86 -11.06
C GLN A 73 -14.31 -8.73 -12.23
N LEU A 74 -13.03 -8.65 -11.92
CA LEU A 74 -11.95 -8.58 -12.93
C LEU A 74 -11.87 -9.87 -13.76
N ARG A 75 -12.01 -11.03 -13.13
CA ARG A 75 -12.07 -12.31 -13.84
C ARG A 75 -13.20 -12.35 -14.83
N ASP A 76 -14.40 -11.97 -14.42
CA ASP A 76 -15.58 -11.92 -15.29
C ASP A 76 -15.39 -10.94 -16.44
N LEU A 77 -14.72 -9.80 -16.17
CA LEU A 77 -14.37 -8.83 -17.18
C LEU A 77 -13.43 -9.44 -18.23
N PHE A 78 -12.34 -10.07 -17.81
CA PHE A 78 -11.33 -10.66 -18.71
C PHE A 78 -11.89 -11.85 -19.51
N LEU A 79 -12.71 -12.69 -18.88
CA LEU A 79 -13.37 -13.81 -19.56
C LEU A 79 -14.40 -13.33 -20.61
N ASN A 80 -15.03 -12.19 -20.39
CA ASN A 80 -15.95 -11.60 -21.38
C ASN A 80 -15.16 -10.99 -22.55
N LEU A 81 -14.09 -10.24 -22.26
CA LEU A 81 -13.18 -9.74 -23.30
C LEU A 81 -12.64 -10.88 -24.17
N ALA A 82 -12.25 -12.01 -23.59
CA ALA A 82 -11.72 -13.16 -24.32
C ALA A 82 -12.71 -13.81 -25.31
N LYS A 83 -14.01 -13.50 -25.23
CA LYS A 83 -15.03 -13.95 -26.20
C LYS A 83 -15.12 -13.07 -27.44
N GLU A 84 -14.50 -11.89 -27.39
CA GLU A 84 -14.55 -10.90 -28.46
C GLU A 84 -13.30 -10.99 -29.36
N LYS A 85 -13.44 -10.52 -30.60
CA LYS A 85 -12.26 -10.32 -31.45
C LYS A 85 -11.68 -8.95 -31.22
N HIS A 86 -10.40 -8.92 -30.92
CA HIS A 86 -9.68 -7.67 -30.68
C HIS A 86 -8.70 -7.34 -31.80
N GLU A 87 -8.62 -6.07 -32.13
CA GLU A 87 -7.58 -5.58 -33.03
C GLU A 87 -6.20 -5.69 -32.36
N LYS A 88 -5.17 -5.98 -33.17
CA LYS A 88 -3.79 -6.06 -32.67
C LYS A 88 -3.35 -4.70 -32.09
N GLY A 89 -2.84 -4.72 -30.88
CA GLY A 89 -2.41 -3.52 -30.14
C GLY A 89 -3.51 -2.83 -29.34
N SER A 90 -4.78 -3.31 -29.41
CA SER A 90 -5.86 -2.78 -28.55
C SER A 90 -5.68 -3.22 -27.09
N VAL A 91 -6.33 -2.50 -26.17
CA VAL A 91 -6.36 -2.86 -24.73
C VAL A 91 -6.94 -4.27 -24.55
N GLY A 92 -8.03 -4.59 -25.25
CA GLY A 92 -8.65 -5.92 -25.17
C GLY A 92 -7.69 -7.04 -25.55
N GLN A 93 -6.93 -6.90 -26.66
CA GLN A 93 -5.92 -7.88 -27.04
C GLN A 93 -4.84 -8.03 -25.98
N LYS A 94 -4.28 -6.92 -25.48
CA LYS A 94 -3.19 -6.95 -24.50
C LYS A 94 -3.61 -7.62 -23.18
N VAL A 95 -4.81 -7.30 -22.69
CA VAL A 95 -5.37 -7.88 -21.46
C VAL A 95 -5.61 -9.37 -21.61
N THR A 96 -6.25 -9.77 -22.72
CA THR A 96 -6.60 -11.19 -22.95
C THR A 96 -5.36 -12.04 -23.19
N ASP A 97 -4.38 -11.54 -23.93
CA ASP A 97 -3.14 -12.29 -24.22
C ASP A 97 -2.29 -12.47 -22.96
N LEU A 98 -2.10 -11.41 -22.14
CA LEU A 98 -1.37 -11.53 -20.87
C LEU A 98 -2.05 -12.50 -19.90
N TYR A 99 -3.38 -12.41 -19.78
CA TYR A 99 -4.12 -13.31 -18.92
C TYR A 99 -4.02 -14.76 -19.41
N SER A 100 -4.17 -15.00 -20.72
CA SER A 100 -4.09 -16.33 -21.33
C SER A 100 -2.69 -16.93 -21.17
N LEU A 101 -1.62 -16.18 -21.43
CA LEU A 101 -0.24 -16.60 -21.21
C LEU A 101 0.00 -17.02 -19.75
N ALA A 102 -0.47 -16.24 -18.80
CA ALA A 102 -0.33 -16.56 -17.38
C ALA A 102 -1.18 -17.75 -16.92
N MET A 103 -2.28 -18.03 -17.62
CA MET A 103 -3.14 -19.20 -17.38
C MET A 103 -2.60 -20.49 -18.00
N ASP A 104 -1.76 -20.41 -19.04
CA ASP A 104 -1.23 -21.56 -19.79
C ASP A 104 -0.13 -22.29 -19.03
N SER A 105 -0.53 -23.10 -18.03
CA SER A 105 0.42 -23.91 -17.25
C SER A 105 1.18 -24.93 -18.08
N VAL A 106 0.59 -25.43 -19.16
CA VAL A 106 1.23 -26.43 -20.04
C VAL A 106 2.44 -25.79 -20.71
N ARG A 107 2.25 -24.61 -21.30
CA ARG A 107 3.33 -23.84 -21.93
C ARG A 107 4.39 -23.42 -20.93
N LEU A 108 4.01 -22.81 -19.80
CA LEU A 108 4.93 -22.37 -18.76
C LEU A 108 5.79 -23.53 -18.23
N ASN A 109 5.19 -24.70 -18.00
CA ASN A 109 5.92 -25.88 -17.53
C ASN A 109 6.83 -26.47 -18.62
N ALA A 110 6.46 -26.40 -19.89
CA ALA A 110 7.29 -26.82 -21.00
C ALA A 110 8.49 -25.87 -21.23
N GLU A 111 8.29 -24.56 -21.07
CA GLU A 111 9.35 -23.55 -21.18
C GLU A 111 10.37 -23.63 -20.04
N GLY A 112 9.94 -23.97 -18.81
CA GLY A 112 10.80 -24.10 -17.63
C GLY A 112 11.63 -22.85 -17.39
N VAL A 113 12.96 -22.99 -17.30
CA VAL A 113 13.93 -21.88 -17.16
C VAL A 113 14.38 -21.26 -18.48
N THR A 114 13.89 -21.79 -19.61
CA THR A 114 14.37 -21.36 -20.93
C THR A 114 14.22 -19.85 -21.19
N PRO A 115 13.14 -19.17 -20.75
CA PRO A 115 13.01 -17.74 -20.95
C PRO A 115 14.11 -16.89 -20.33
N LEU A 116 14.79 -17.39 -19.28
CA LEU A 116 15.90 -16.66 -18.63
C LEU A 116 17.23 -16.75 -19.39
N LYS A 117 17.40 -17.69 -20.32
CA LYS A 117 18.71 -18.00 -20.94
C LYS A 117 19.36 -16.79 -21.61
N ALA A 118 18.58 -15.96 -22.29
CA ALA A 118 19.10 -14.76 -22.96
C ALA A 118 19.67 -13.75 -21.97
N ASP A 119 18.97 -13.51 -20.85
CA ASP A 119 19.45 -12.58 -19.83
C ASP A 119 20.61 -13.16 -19.03
N LEU A 120 20.61 -14.45 -18.71
CA LEU A 120 21.74 -15.10 -18.08
C LEU A 120 23.01 -15.05 -18.95
N ALA A 121 22.87 -15.23 -20.27
CA ALA A 121 23.96 -15.05 -21.21
C ALA A 121 24.41 -13.60 -21.32
N LEU A 122 23.48 -12.63 -21.25
CA LEU A 122 23.82 -11.21 -21.18
C LEU A 122 24.69 -10.92 -19.94
N MET A 123 24.31 -11.43 -18.74
CA MET A 123 25.08 -11.20 -17.52
C MET A 123 26.52 -11.75 -17.63
N GLU A 124 26.73 -12.84 -18.38
CA GLU A 124 28.07 -13.40 -18.63
C GLU A 124 28.97 -12.50 -19.50
N THR A 125 28.38 -11.56 -20.26
CA THR A 125 29.13 -10.59 -21.04
C THR A 125 29.67 -9.42 -20.23
N PHE A 126 29.33 -9.31 -18.96
CA PHE A 126 29.75 -8.23 -18.09
C PHE A 126 31.29 -8.13 -18.01
N LYS A 127 31.79 -6.90 -18.11
CA LYS A 127 33.19 -6.53 -17.89
C LYS A 127 33.25 -5.30 -16.99
N LYS A 128 34.17 -5.31 -16.04
CA LYS A 128 34.38 -4.13 -15.17
C LYS A 128 34.71 -2.86 -15.93
N SER A 129 35.45 -2.99 -17.04
CA SER A 129 35.77 -1.86 -17.93
C SER A 129 34.53 -1.16 -18.48
N ASP A 130 33.42 -1.87 -18.61
CA ASP A 130 32.19 -1.40 -19.23
C ASP A 130 31.07 -1.18 -18.19
N MET A 131 31.42 -1.13 -16.89
CA MET A 131 30.50 -1.05 -15.76
C MET A 131 29.36 -0.05 -16.01
N THR A 132 29.68 1.20 -16.34
CA THR A 132 28.71 2.26 -16.53
C THR A 132 27.69 1.93 -17.63
N ALA A 133 28.20 1.49 -18.79
CA ALA A 133 27.32 1.18 -19.93
C ALA A 133 26.48 -0.07 -19.66
N PHE A 134 27.05 -1.06 -18.97
CA PHE A 134 26.33 -2.29 -18.62
C PHE A 134 25.21 -2.02 -17.61
N ILE A 135 25.49 -1.27 -16.54
CA ILE A 135 24.48 -0.91 -15.53
C ILE A 135 23.39 -0.05 -16.16
N ALA A 136 23.71 0.97 -16.95
CA ALA A 136 22.72 1.78 -17.66
C ALA A 136 21.81 0.94 -18.57
N LYS A 137 22.38 -0.06 -19.27
CA LYS A 137 21.58 -1.00 -20.08
C LYS A 137 20.61 -1.84 -19.24
N LEU A 138 21.02 -2.27 -18.05
CA LEU A 138 20.15 -3.04 -17.15
C LEU A 138 19.04 -2.16 -16.58
N HIS A 139 19.35 -0.94 -16.16
CA HIS A 139 18.36 0.02 -15.60
C HIS A 139 17.35 0.51 -16.63
N GLN A 140 17.60 0.38 -17.92
CA GLN A 140 16.59 0.62 -18.98
C GLN A 140 15.60 -0.53 -19.17
N SER A 141 15.72 -1.59 -18.39
CA SER A 141 14.88 -2.78 -18.49
C SER A 141 14.29 -3.18 -17.13
N LEU A 142 14.16 -4.46 -16.85
CA LEU A 142 13.62 -4.98 -15.60
C LEU A 142 14.60 -4.93 -14.41
N TRP A 143 15.88 -4.66 -14.65
CA TRP A 143 16.96 -4.94 -13.70
C TRP A 143 17.55 -3.67 -13.10
N ASN A 144 17.59 -3.57 -11.77
CA ASN A 144 18.18 -2.46 -11.04
C ASN A 144 19.24 -2.95 -10.03
N PRO A 145 20.38 -3.54 -10.51
CA PRO A 145 21.43 -3.99 -9.61
C PRO A 145 22.17 -2.81 -8.97
N PHE A 146 22.56 -2.97 -7.71
CA PHE A 146 23.35 -2.06 -6.89
C PHE A 146 22.64 -0.77 -6.48
N PHE A 147 21.92 -0.11 -7.39
CA PHE A 147 21.13 1.10 -7.14
C PHE A 147 19.99 1.22 -8.14
N SER A 148 19.05 2.08 -7.84
CA SER A 148 17.93 2.43 -8.73
C SER A 148 17.85 3.94 -8.91
N ILE A 149 17.15 4.38 -9.95
CA ILE A 149 16.77 5.77 -10.14
C ILE A 149 15.25 5.86 -10.38
N GLY A 150 14.65 6.91 -9.82
CA GLY A 150 13.26 7.30 -10.06
C GLY A 150 13.18 8.78 -10.40
N ILE A 151 12.12 9.19 -11.07
CA ILE A 151 11.83 10.60 -11.31
C ILE A 151 10.48 10.92 -10.68
N ASP A 152 10.50 11.84 -9.73
CA ASP A 152 9.32 12.24 -8.98
C ASP A 152 9.42 13.72 -8.59
N ALA A 153 8.35 14.26 -7.97
CA ALA A 153 8.32 15.62 -7.48
C ALA A 153 9.47 15.89 -6.50
N ASP A 154 10.14 17.03 -6.69
CA ASP A 154 11.12 17.51 -5.72
C ASP A 154 10.39 17.93 -4.43
N LEU A 155 10.77 17.34 -3.30
CA LEU A 155 10.16 17.65 -2.00
C LEU A 155 10.30 19.13 -1.62
N MET A 156 11.32 19.84 -2.13
CA MET A 156 11.49 21.29 -1.89
C MET A 156 10.84 22.17 -2.95
N ASN A 157 10.44 21.59 -4.09
CA ASN A 157 9.76 22.27 -5.18
C ASN A 157 8.81 21.31 -5.91
N SER A 158 7.64 21.10 -5.35
CA SER A 158 6.66 20.09 -5.79
C SER A 158 6.13 20.28 -7.23
N ASP A 159 6.44 21.39 -7.90
CA ASP A 159 6.09 21.61 -9.30
C ASP A 159 7.16 21.09 -10.27
N ALA A 160 8.35 20.71 -9.78
CA ALA A 160 9.46 20.25 -10.59
C ALA A 160 9.74 18.75 -10.32
N ASN A 161 10.04 18.00 -11.39
CA ASN A 161 10.55 16.64 -11.28
C ASN A 161 12.06 16.65 -11.01
N VAL A 162 12.52 15.78 -10.11
CA VAL A 162 13.93 15.56 -9.78
C VAL A 162 14.26 14.07 -9.86
N ILE A 163 15.53 13.74 -10.00
CA ILE A 163 16.02 12.36 -9.99
C ILE A 163 16.30 11.98 -8.54
N TYR A 164 15.58 10.94 -8.05
CA TYR A 164 15.89 10.24 -6.82
C TYR A 164 16.78 9.05 -7.12
N MET A 165 17.73 8.81 -6.24
CA MET A 165 18.61 7.64 -6.29
C MET A 165 18.56 6.92 -4.96
N ASP A 166 18.22 5.65 -4.99
CA ASP A 166 18.35 4.76 -3.85
C ASP A 166 19.31 3.61 -4.17
N ALA A 167 19.93 3.04 -3.16
CA ALA A 167 20.88 1.97 -3.31
C ALA A 167 20.50 0.79 -2.42
N GLY A 168 20.96 -0.36 -2.81
CA GLY A 168 20.71 -1.61 -2.12
C GLY A 168 19.57 -2.39 -2.74
N THR A 169 19.65 -3.65 -2.58
CA THR A 169 18.60 -4.61 -2.87
C THR A 169 18.68 -5.70 -1.83
N SER A 170 17.54 -6.13 -1.35
CA SER A 170 17.45 -7.17 -0.34
C SER A 170 16.49 -8.26 -0.81
N GLY A 171 16.89 -9.50 -0.69
CA GLY A 171 16.01 -10.64 -0.93
C GLY A 171 15.12 -10.95 0.27
N LEU A 172 15.39 -10.38 1.45
CA LEU A 172 14.55 -10.46 2.64
C LEU A 172 13.77 -9.16 2.83
N PRO A 173 12.62 -9.18 3.52
CA PRO A 173 11.72 -8.03 3.60
C PRO A 173 12.28 -6.78 4.29
N ASP A 174 13.24 -6.96 5.21
CA ASP A 174 13.83 -5.89 5.99
C ASP A 174 15.26 -6.23 6.44
N ARG A 175 16.08 -5.20 6.73
CA ARG A 175 17.44 -5.34 7.23
C ARG A 175 17.56 -6.20 8.48
N ASP A 176 16.58 -6.13 9.37
CA ASP A 176 16.58 -6.86 10.64
C ASP A 176 16.58 -8.37 10.43
N TYR A 177 16.01 -8.88 9.34
CA TYR A 177 16.07 -10.30 8.98
C TYR A 177 17.50 -10.80 8.74
N TYR A 178 18.41 -9.90 8.30
CA TYR A 178 19.83 -10.21 8.15
C TYR A 178 20.60 -10.05 9.46
N LEU A 179 20.28 -9.02 10.25
CA LEU A 179 21.09 -8.55 11.38
C LEU A 179 20.75 -9.27 12.68
N ASN A 180 19.49 -9.65 12.89
CA ASN A 180 19.05 -10.29 14.12
C ASN A 180 19.66 -11.68 14.29
N THR A 181 19.94 -12.04 15.54
CA THR A 181 20.65 -13.27 15.91
C THR A 181 19.83 -14.26 16.73
N ASP A 182 18.57 -13.95 16.99
CA ASP A 182 17.62 -14.83 17.63
C ASP A 182 17.36 -16.10 16.81
N ALA A 183 16.72 -17.11 17.42
CA ALA A 183 16.52 -18.42 16.82
C ALA A 183 15.64 -18.37 15.56
N ASP A 184 14.58 -17.55 15.57
CA ASP A 184 13.63 -17.42 14.47
C ASP A 184 14.29 -16.70 13.28
N SER A 185 14.98 -15.60 13.52
CA SER A 185 15.76 -14.89 12.49
C SER A 185 16.83 -15.79 11.86
N LYS A 186 17.55 -16.56 12.67
CA LYS A 186 18.52 -17.55 12.17
C LYS A 186 17.88 -18.68 11.36
N ALA A 187 16.66 -19.08 11.69
CA ALA A 187 15.91 -20.06 10.89
C ALA A 187 15.51 -19.51 9.54
N ILE A 188 15.07 -18.23 9.47
CA ILE A 188 14.74 -17.54 8.23
C ILE A 188 15.99 -17.36 7.35
N GLN A 189 17.11 -16.92 7.92
CA GLN A 189 18.40 -16.78 7.20
C GLN A 189 18.85 -18.09 6.55
N ARG A 190 18.74 -19.21 7.29
CA ARG A 190 19.06 -20.54 6.74
C ARG A 190 18.09 -20.96 5.63
N ALA A 191 16.82 -20.68 5.78
CA ALA A 191 15.81 -21.00 4.77
C ALA A 191 16.02 -20.17 3.49
N TYR A 192 16.39 -18.90 3.63
CA TYR A 192 16.73 -18.04 2.48
C TYR A 192 17.95 -18.55 1.72
N LEU A 193 19.02 -18.92 2.42
CA LEU A 193 20.19 -19.53 1.79
C LEU A 193 19.83 -20.83 1.05
N ALA A 194 18.97 -21.66 1.63
CA ALA A 194 18.50 -22.89 0.99
C ALA A 194 17.63 -22.60 -0.26
N TYR A 195 16.81 -21.58 -0.21
CA TYR A 195 16.04 -21.09 -1.36
C TYR A 195 16.95 -20.65 -2.50
N LEU A 196 17.95 -19.79 -2.22
CA LEU A 196 18.91 -19.34 -3.23
C LEU A 196 19.69 -20.52 -3.84
N GLU A 197 20.18 -21.46 -3.01
CA GLU A 197 20.84 -22.66 -3.50
C GLU A 197 19.95 -23.46 -4.45
N LYS A 198 18.69 -23.66 -4.08
CA LYS A 198 17.73 -24.47 -4.84
C LYS A 198 17.40 -23.85 -6.20
N VAL A 199 17.11 -22.55 -6.26
CA VAL A 199 16.81 -21.88 -7.54
C VAL A 199 18.03 -21.82 -8.46
N LEU A 200 19.23 -21.64 -7.91
CA LEU A 200 20.48 -21.69 -8.68
C LEU A 200 20.70 -23.09 -9.29
N VAL A 201 20.48 -24.17 -8.53
CA VAL A 201 20.59 -25.56 -9.03
C VAL A 201 19.59 -25.81 -10.17
N MET A 202 18.34 -25.34 -10.02
CA MET A 202 17.31 -25.46 -11.07
C MET A 202 17.72 -24.71 -12.36
N ASN A 203 18.55 -23.69 -12.23
CA ASN A 203 19.11 -22.92 -13.36
C ASN A 203 20.49 -23.40 -13.81
N GLY A 204 20.86 -24.66 -13.50
CA GLY A 204 22.02 -25.33 -14.05
C GLY A 204 23.33 -25.19 -13.26
N TYR A 205 23.33 -24.55 -12.10
CA TYR A 205 24.52 -24.54 -11.23
C TYR A 205 24.74 -25.91 -10.61
N LYS A 206 25.99 -26.35 -10.56
CA LYS A 206 26.36 -27.53 -9.74
C LYS A 206 26.12 -27.23 -8.26
N LYS A 207 25.60 -28.20 -7.49
CA LYS A 207 25.21 -28.03 -6.08
C LYS A 207 26.29 -27.33 -5.22
N GLY A 208 27.53 -27.74 -5.31
CA GLY A 208 28.63 -27.11 -4.55
C GLY A 208 28.93 -25.67 -4.98
N SER A 209 28.73 -25.34 -6.27
CA SER A 209 28.83 -23.96 -6.79
C SER A 209 27.64 -23.12 -6.36
N ALA A 210 26.44 -23.65 -6.48
CA ALA A 210 25.19 -22.97 -6.05
C ALA A 210 25.26 -22.54 -4.58
N LYS A 211 25.72 -23.43 -3.69
CA LYS A 211 25.90 -23.12 -2.26
C LYS A 211 26.90 -21.98 -2.03
N LYS A 212 28.00 -21.92 -2.79
CA LYS A 212 28.98 -20.82 -2.69
C LYS A 212 28.40 -19.51 -3.17
N VAL A 213 27.70 -19.52 -4.31
CA VAL A 213 27.07 -18.33 -4.89
C VAL A 213 25.95 -17.83 -3.99
N ALA A 214 25.09 -18.70 -3.47
CA ALA A 214 24.03 -18.33 -2.52
C ALA A 214 24.61 -17.62 -1.28
N LYS A 215 25.69 -18.17 -0.70
CA LYS A 215 26.36 -17.53 0.45
C LYS A 215 26.98 -16.18 0.07
N GLN A 216 27.58 -16.08 -1.09
CA GLN A 216 28.19 -14.85 -1.59
C GLN A 216 27.15 -13.75 -1.79
N VAL A 217 26.01 -14.06 -2.43
CA VAL A 217 24.91 -13.10 -2.63
C VAL A 217 24.36 -12.66 -1.28
N TYR A 218 24.09 -13.62 -0.37
CA TYR A 218 23.66 -13.29 1.00
C TYR A 218 24.64 -12.34 1.71
N ASP A 219 25.95 -12.56 1.57
CA ASP A 219 26.95 -11.71 2.20
C ASP A 219 26.97 -10.29 1.59
N MET A 220 26.67 -10.16 0.31
CA MET A 220 26.53 -8.85 -0.34
C MET A 220 25.29 -8.12 0.20
N GLU A 221 24.14 -8.78 0.27
CA GLU A 221 22.92 -8.24 0.83
C GLU A 221 23.08 -7.88 2.32
N TYR A 222 23.76 -8.72 3.09
CA TYR A 222 24.09 -8.45 4.49
C TYR A 222 24.91 -7.15 4.67
N ARG A 223 25.82 -6.84 3.74
CA ARG A 223 26.59 -5.59 3.77
C ARG A 223 25.70 -4.36 3.57
N PHE A 224 24.69 -4.45 2.71
CA PHE A 224 23.68 -3.41 2.58
C PHE A 224 22.88 -3.26 3.88
N ALA A 225 22.35 -4.35 4.41
CA ALA A 225 21.56 -4.37 5.63
C ALA A 225 22.28 -3.72 6.84
N GLN A 226 23.62 -3.84 6.91
CA GLN A 226 24.41 -3.24 8.00
C GLN A 226 24.35 -1.70 8.04
N VAL A 227 24.08 -1.04 6.91
CA VAL A 227 24.16 0.41 6.77
C VAL A 227 22.83 1.04 6.33
N GLU A 228 21.86 0.25 5.92
CA GLU A 228 20.49 0.72 5.64
C GLU A 228 19.86 1.35 6.88
N MET A 229 19.04 2.36 6.67
CA MET A 229 18.16 2.89 7.71
C MET A 229 17.15 1.84 8.15
N SER A 230 16.76 1.85 9.43
CA SER A 230 15.58 1.10 9.86
C SER A 230 14.33 1.65 9.18
N ARG A 231 13.27 0.85 9.09
CA ARG A 231 11.98 1.29 8.53
C ARG A 231 11.44 2.55 9.21
N ALA A 232 11.59 2.66 10.53
CA ALA A 232 11.19 3.85 11.28
C ALA A 232 12.04 5.08 10.91
N GLU A 233 13.37 4.92 10.76
CA GLU A 233 14.24 6.04 10.33
C GLU A 233 13.95 6.49 8.89
N ALA A 234 13.66 5.54 7.98
CA ALA A 234 13.36 5.80 6.57
C ALA A 234 11.99 6.48 6.34
N ARG A 235 11.14 6.61 7.38
CA ARG A 235 9.94 7.45 7.30
C ARG A 235 10.23 8.95 7.31
N ASP A 236 11.38 9.35 7.85
CA ASP A 236 11.77 10.75 7.96
C ASP A 236 12.34 11.26 6.62
N TYR A 237 11.50 11.95 5.85
CA TYR A 237 11.88 12.52 4.56
C TYR A 237 13.10 13.44 4.62
N THR A 238 13.36 14.10 5.78
CA THR A 238 14.52 14.97 5.92
C THR A 238 15.84 14.22 5.90
N LYS A 239 15.84 12.95 6.34
CA LYS A 239 17.00 12.05 6.28
C LYS A 239 17.25 11.50 4.89
N LEU A 240 16.19 11.37 4.09
CA LEU A 240 16.25 10.85 2.72
C LEU A 240 16.60 11.93 1.69
N TYR A 241 16.42 13.20 2.01
CA TYR A 241 16.63 14.31 1.08
C TYR A 241 18.08 14.80 1.07
N ASN A 242 18.99 14.05 0.41
CA ASN A 242 20.40 14.38 0.36
C ASN A 242 20.80 14.80 -1.06
N VAL A 243 20.82 16.11 -1.32
CA VAL A 243 21.23 16.67 -2.62
C VAL A 243 22.69 16.35 -2.91
N ARG A 244 22.98 15.88 -4.14
CA ARG A 244 24.32 15.66 -4.67
C ARG A 244 24.43 16.20 -6.08
N THR A 245 25.44 17.02 -6.34
CA THR A 245 25.79 17.36 -7.73
C THR A 245 26.42 16.17 -8.45
N VAL A 246 26.43 16.18 -9.78
CA VAL A 246 27.07 15.12 -10.56
C VAL A 246 28.56 15.04 -10.27
N GLU A 247 29.23 16.18 -10.00
CA GLU A 247 30.64 16.23 -9.61
C GLU A 247 30.85 15.58 -8.22
N GLN A 248 29.96 15.83 -7.25
CA GLN A 248 30.00 15.18 -5.94
C GLN A 248 29.77 13.67 -6.05
N LEU A 249 28.76 13.25 -6.87
CA LEU A 249 28.57 11.82 -7.16
C LEU A 249 29.83 11.18 -7.73
N GLN A 250 30.48 11.86 -8.67
CA GLN A 250 31.70 11.34 -9.31
C GLN A 250 32.87 11.25 -8.31
N ALA A 251 32.98 12.18 -7.39
CA ALA A 251 34.01 12.17 -6.35
C ALA A 251 33.76 11.09 -5.30
N ASP A 252 32.50 10.98 -4.82
CA ASP A 252 32.13 10.09 -3.71
C ASP A 252 31.93 8.62 -4.18
N TYR A 253 31.44 8.41 -5.41
CA TYR A 253 31.05 7.10 -5.96
C TYR A 253 31.62 6.87 -7.36
N PRO A 254 32.96 6.71 -7.50
CA PRO A 254 33.65 6.68 -8.79
C PRO A 254 33.51 5.38 -9.60
N ALA A 255 32.81 4.35 -9.09
CA ALA A 255 32.57 3.10 -9.83
C ALA A 255 31.79 3.32 -11.12
N ILE A 256 30.96 4.35 -11.16
CA ILE A 256 30.14 4.76 -12.31
C ILE A 256 30.66 6.09 -12.85
N ASN A 257 30.76 6.22 -14.16
CA ASN A 257 30.88 7.53 -14.80
C ASN A 257 29.47 8.14 -14.88
N TRP A 258 29.13 9.02 -13.93
CA TRP A 258 27.77 9.52 -13.76
C TRP A 258 27.28 10.36 -14.93
N SER A 259 28.14 11.19 -15.53
CA SER A 259 27.77 11.97 -16.72
C SER A 259 27.41 11.04 -17.89
N GLN A 260 28.21 10.03 -18.15
CA GLN A 260 27.94 9.01 -19.16
C GLN A 260 26.70 8.18 -18.83
N TYR A 261 26.51 7.82 -17.56
CA TYR A 261 25.33 7.06 -17.12
C TYR A 261 24.03 7.82 -17.42
N PHE A 262 23.93 9.08 -17.02
CA PHE A 262 22.74 9.88 -17.29
C PHE A 262 22.49 10.09 -18.79
N GLU A 263 23.56 10.29 -19.57
CA GLU A 263 23.44 10.37 -21.03
C GLU A 263 22.88 9.07 -21.63
N LEU A 264 23.39 7.91 -21.21
CA LEU A 264 22.92 6.59 -21.65
C LEU A 264 21.46 6.34 -21.24
N MET A 265 21.04 6.83 -20.07
CA MET A 265 19.64 6.78 -19.63
C MET A 265 18.73 7.77 -20.38
N GLY A 266 19.27 8.63 -21.25
CA GLY A 266 18.52 9.66 -21.97
C GLY A 266 18.23 10.91 -21.14
N LEU A 267 18.82 11.03 -19.95
CA LEU A 267 18.64 12.15 -19.03
C LEU A 267 19.67 13.25 -19.35
N LYS A 268 19.21 14.30 -20.00
CA LYS A 268 20.09 15.41 -20.43
C LYS A 268 20.18 16.50 -19.36
N ASN A 269 21.34 17.14 -19.28
CA ASN A 269 21.58 18.32 -18.43
C ASN A 269 21.33 18.07 -16.94
N VAL A 270 21.53 16.84 -16.45
CA VAL A 270 21.47 16.52 -15.02
C VAL A 270 22.58 17.28 -14.31
N LYS A 271 22.23 18.10 -13.33
CA LYS A 271 23.19 18.85 -12.50
C LYS A 271 23.28 18.27 -11.11
N GLN A 272 22.17 17.79 -10.59
CA GLN A 272 22.05 17.25 -9.23
C GLN A 272 20.97 16.18 -9.17
N VAL A 273 21.04 15.37 -8.14
CA VAL A 273 20.08 14.32 -7.79
C VAL A 273 19.81 14.35 -6.29
N ILE A 274 18.76 13.70 -5.86
CA ILE A 274 18.51 13.38 -4.44
C ILE A 274 18.99 11.95 -4.19
N LEU A 275 19.94 11.78 -3.29
CA LEU A 275 20.44 10.48 -2.88
C LEU A 275 19.82 10.11 -1.53
N GLU A 276 18.97 9.08 -1.50
CA GLU A 276 18.19 8.77 -0.30
C GLU A 276 19.05 8.18 0.82
N GLN A 277 19.92 7.24 0.50
CA GLN A 277 20.78 6.56 1.49
C GLN A 277 22.28 6.58 1.10
N PRO A 278 23.00 7.68 1.38
CA PRO A 278 24.41 7.82 1.01
C PRO A 278 25.33 6.70 1.51
N LYS A 279 25.09 6.15 2.69
CA LYS A 279 25.89 5.03 3.26
C LYS A 279 25.67 3.73 2.47
N VAL A 280 24.47 3.46 2.03
CA VAL A 280 24.11 2.28 1.24
C VAL A 280 24.75 2.41 -0.14
N MET A 281 24.69 3.61 -0.75
CA MET A 281 25.36 3.89 -2.03
C MET A 281 26.89 3.73 -1.94
N ALA A 282 27.49 4.06 -0.81
CA ALA A 282 28.94 3.82 -0.60
C ALA A 282 29.27 2.32 -0.61
N VAL A 283 28.41 1.48 -0.04
CA VAL A 283 28.55 0.02 -0.09
C VAL A 283 28.38 -0.50 -1.52
N ALA A 284 27.38 -0.01 -2.26
CA ALA A 284 27.20 -0.35 -3.67
C ALA A 284 28.43 0.00 -4.51
N ASN A 285 28.96 1.21 -4.35
CA ASN A 285 30.18 1.68 -5.02
C ASN A 285 31.39 0.80 -4.69
N ASP A 286 31.61 0.47 -3.40
CA ASP A 286 32.70 -0.40 -2.99
C ASP A 286 32.58 -1.80 -3.61
N MET A 287 31.37 -2.37 -3.66
CA MET A 287 31.13 -3.66 -4.32
C MET A 287 31.49 -3.61 -5.81
N MET A 288 31.01 -2.60 -6.52
CA MET A 288 31.30 -2.43 -7.94
C MET A 288 32.80 -2.28 -8.22
N MET A 289 33.51 -1.56 -7.35
CA MET A 289 34.95 -1.34 -7.51
C MET A 289 35.81 -2.57 -7.12
N ASN A 290 35.49 -3.21 -6.02
CA ASN A 290 36.41 -4.14 -5.35
C ASN A 290 36.06 -5.61 -5.49
N LEU A 291 34.79 -5.98 -5.77
CA LEU A 291 34.46 -7.38 -6.05
C LEU A 291 35.13 -7.87 -7.35
N LYS A 292 35.41 -9.15 -7.40
CA LYS A 292 35.87 -9.79 -8.64
C LYS A 292 34.73 -9.78 -9.68
N GLU A 293 35.10 -9.67 -10.96
CA GLU A 293 34.15 -9.71 -12.07
C GLU A 293 33.22 -10.93 -12.01
N ALA A 294 33.82 -12.12 -11.72
CA ALA A 294 33.02 -13.35 -11.56
C ALA A 294 31.99 -13.29 -10.42
N ASP A 295 32.28 -12.54 -9.34
CA ASP A 295 31.39 -12.39 -8.20
C ASP A 295 30.21 -11.47 -8.56
N ILE A 296 30.47 -10.40 -9.30
CA ILE A 296 29.44 -9.51 -9.84
C ILE A 296 28.54 -10.28 -10.83
N ILE A 297 29.13 -11.07 -11.74
CA ILE A 297 28.35 -11.90 -12.68
C ILE A 297 27.42 -12.85 -11.93
N ASN A 298 27.91 -13.51 -10.88
CA ASN A 298 27.09 -14.41 -10.06
C ASN A 298 25.94 -13.66 -9.37
N TYR A 299 26.18 -12.47 -8.83
CA TYR A 299 25.15 -11.62 -8.25
C TYR A 299 24.09 -11.25 -9.29
N LEU A 300 24.49 -10.74 -10.44
CA LEU A 300 23.59 -10.37 -11.54
C LEU A 300 22.74 -11.56 -12.03
N LYS A 301 23.37 -12.72 -12.20
CA LYS A 301 22.65 -13.96 -12.59
C LYS A 301 21.66 -14.41 -11.52
N THR A 302 22.04 -14.31 -10.24
CA THR A 302 21.13 -14.67 -9.14
C THR A 302 19.92 -13.73 -9.13
N MET A 303 20.13 -12.43 -9.33
CA MET A 303 19.05 -11.44 -9.44
C MET A 303 18.09 -11.81 -10.59
N VAL A 304 18.58 -12.13 -11.78
CA VAL A 304 17.75 -12.58 -12.92
C VAL A 304 16.93 -13.81 -12.54
N ILE A 305 17.55 -14.80 -11.91
CA ILE A 305 16.89 -16.05 -11.52
C ILE A 305 15.78 -15.79 -10.47
N THR A 306 16.11 -15.06 -9.40
CA THR A 306 15.15 -14.84 -8.31
C THR A 306 13.94 -14.00 -8.74
N HIS A 307 14.14 -12.94 -9.52
CA HIS A 307 13.06 -12.15 -10.09
C HIS A 307 12.21 -12.93 -11.10
N GLY A 308 12.82 -13.86 -11.84
CA GLY A 308 12.13 -14.66 -12.84
C GLY A 308 11.15 -15.68 -12.27
N THR A 309 11.30 -16.09 -11.01
CA THR A 309 10.58 -17.24 -10.42
C THR A 309 9.05 -17.18 -10.55
N SER A 310 8.46 -15.99 -10.54
CA SER A 310 7.00 -15.80 -10.63
C SER A 310 6.43 -15.94 -12.05
N TYR A 311 7.28 -15.94 -13.07
CA TYR A 311 6.91 -15.91 -14.49
C TYR A 311 7.25 -17.20 -15.24
N LEU A 312 7.72 -18.21 -14.52
CA LEU A 312 8.23 -19.47 -15.05
C LEU A 312 7.33 -20.66 -14.70
N SER A 313 7.88 -21.87 -14.79
CA SER A 313 7.18 -23.13 -14.47
C SER A 313 6.71 -23.21 -13.01
N ASP A 314 5.72 -24.07 -12.78
CA ASP A 314 5.12 -24.24 -11.46
C ASP A 314 6.10 -24.77 -10.41
N ASP A 315 7.05 -25.64 -10.77
CA ASP A 315 8.07 -26.17 -9.88
C ASP A 315 9.03 -25.09 -9.36
N ILE A 316 9.43 -24.13 -10.23
CA ILE A 316 10.26 -23.00 -9.86
C ILE A 316 9.49 -22.03 -8.97
N ALA A 317 8.26 -21.70 -9.38
CA ALA A 317 7.40 -20.82 -8.60
C ALA A 317 7.03 -21.43 -7.24
N GLU A 318 6.95 -22.76 -7.14
CA GLU A 318 6.75 -23.46 -5.86
C GLU A 318 7.95 -23.33 -4.91
N VAL A 319 9.17 -23.36 -5.45
CA VAL A 319 10.39 -23.13 -4.63
C VAL A 319 10.42 -21.72 -4.05
N ALA A 320 10.01 -20.71 -4.81
CA ALA A 320 9.89 -19.35 -4.31
C ALA A 320 8.77 -19.25 -3.25
N PHE A 321 7.65 -19.93 -3.48
CA PHE A 321 6.53 -19.97 -2.54
C PHE A 321 6.88 -20.71 -1.23
N ASP A 322 7.68 -21.78 -1.28
CA ASP A 322 8.16 -22.48 -0.08
C ASP A 322 8.88 -21.52 0.88
N PHE A 323 9.60 -20.54 0.34
CA PHE A 323 10.28 -19.56 1.15
C PHE A 323 9.39 -18.34 1.48
N TYR A 324 8.94 -17.59 0.47
CA TYR A 324 8.22 -16.33 0.69
C TYR A 324 6.79 -16.53 1.22
N GLY A 325 6.10 -17.56 0.76
CA GLY A 325 4.75 -17.87 1.20
C GLY A 325 4.73 -18.66 2.50
N ARG A 326 5.27 -19.89 2.48
CA ARG A 326 5.17 -20.79 3.62
C ARG A 326 6.03 -20.36 4.79
N LYS A 327 7.33 -20.10 4.55
CA LYS A 327 8.26 -19.82 5.64
C LYS A 327 8.14 -18.42 6.20
N LEU A 328 7.99 -17.39 5.36
CA LEU A 328 7.91 -16.00 5.83
C LEU A 328 6.53 -15.58 6.29
N SER A 329 5.47 -16.02 5.60
CA SER A 329 4.11 -15.51 5.84
C SER A 329 3.16 -16.57 6.43
N GLY A 330 3.58 -17.83 6.58
CA GLY A 330 2.72 -18.90 7.12
C GLY A 330 1.63 -19.39 6.16
N GLN A 331 1.60 -18.93 4.93
CA GLN A 331 0.66 -19.35 3.89
C GLN A 331 0.93 -20.80 3.51
N GLN A 332 -0.13 -21.65 3.44
CA GLN A 332 0.06 -23.09 3.22
C GLN A 332 0.02 -23.49 1.74
N GLU A 333 -0.81 -22.83 0.93
CA GLU A 333 -0.99 -23.11 -0.48
C GLU A 333 -0.89 -21.84 -1.33
N ARG A 334 -0.44 -21.98 -2.56
CA ARG A 334 -0.45 -20.88 -3.53
C ARG A 334 -1.89 -20.54 -3.90
N LYS A 335 -2.20 -19.25 -4.06
CA LYS A 335 -3.49 -18.84 -4.63
C LYS A 335 -3.74 -19.55 -5.97
N PRO A 336 -4.98 -19.92 -6.28
CA PRO A 336 -5.35 -20.55 -7.57
C PRO A 336 -4.76 -19.77 -8.75
N ARG A 337 -4.39 -20.48 -9.82
CA ARG A 337 -3.73 -19.88 -10.99
C ARG A 337 -4.47 -18.66 -11.53
N TRP A 338 -5.79 -18.75 -11.65
CA TRP A 338 -6.58 -17.64 -12.18
C TRP A 338 -6.43 -16.34 -11.34
N LYS A 339 -6.32 -16.43 -10.01
CA LYS A 339 -6.08 -15.26 -9.13
C LYS A 339 -4.69 -14.67 -9.38
N ARG A 340 -3.69 -15.52 -9.55
CA ARG A 340 -2.32 -15.09 -9.85
C ARG A 340 -2.22 -14.49 -11.26
N ALA A 341 -2.88 -15.09 -12.24
CA ALA A 341 -2.90 -14.66 -13.63
C ALA A 341 -3.56 -13.27 -13.80
N LEU A 342 -4.59 -12.95 -13.01
CA LEU A 342 -5.22 -11.61 -13.00
C LEU A 342 -4.21 -10.50 -12.67
N GLY A 343 -3.22 -10.80 -11.85
CA GLY A 343 -2.22 -9.81 -11.41
C GLY A 343 -1.44 -9.19 -12.57
N PHE A 344 -1.17 -9.94 -13.64
CA PHE A 344 -0.33 -9.44 -14.73
C PHE A 344 -1.01 -8.32 -15.54
N PRO A 345 -2.19 -8.52 -16.16
CA PRO A 345 -2.85 -7.40 -16.83
C PRO A 345 -3.21 -6.27 -15.87
N ASN A 346 -3.59 -6.60 -14.63
CA ASN A 346 -3.97 -5.61 -13.62
C ASN A 346 -2.82 -4.68 -13.23
N SER A 347 -1.58 -5.17 -13.14
CA SER A 347 -0.42 -4.35 -12.82
C SER A 347 0.18 -3.64 -14.04
N LEU A 348 0.25 -4.33 -15.18
CA LEU A 348 0.93 -3.80 -16.37
C LEU A 348 0.07 -2.84 -17.20
N LEU A 349 -1.25 -2.99 -17.14
CA LEU A 349 -2.25 -2.20 -17.85
C LEU A 349 -3.24 -1.54 -16.88
N GLY A 350 -2.76 -1.16 -15.71
CA GLY A 350 -3.58 -0.81 -14.54
C GLY A 350 -4.71 0.17 -14.82
N GLU A 351 -4.46 1.33 -15.44
CA GLU A 351 -5.51 2.29 -15.74
C GLU A 351 -6.41 1.85 -16.91
N ALA A 352 -5.89 1.13 -17.90
CA ALA A 352 -6.72 0.58 -18.97
C ALA A 352 -7.69 -0.49 -18.45
N VAL A 353 -7.24 -1.35 -17.53
CA VAL A 353 -8.11 -2.28 -16.77
C VAL A 353 -9.08 -1.49 -15.90
N GLY A 354 -8.62 -0.39 -15.28
CA GLY A 354 -9.43 0.52 -14.46
C GLY A 354 -10.59 1.14 -15.24
N GLU A 355 -10.35 1.59 -16.47
CA GLU A 355 -11.41 2.12 -17.35
C GLU A 355 -12.49 1.08 -17.62
N LEU A 356 -12.09 -0.15 -17.98
CA LEU A 356 -13.01 -1.26 -18.21
C LEU A 356 -13.80 -1.61 -16.94
N TYR A 357 -13.14 -1.59 -15.77
CA TYR A 357 -13.74 -1.87 -14.48
C TYR A 357 -14.78 -0.81 -14.08
N VAL A 358 -14.44 0.45 -14.18
CA VAL A 358 -15.30 1.58 -13.82
C VAL A 358 -16.56 1.60 -14.69
N ASN A 359 -16.42 1.43 -16.00
CA ASN A 359 -17.55 1.40 -16.94
C ASN A 359 -18.59 0.33 -16.61
N LYS A 360 -18.19 -0.72 -15.88
CA LYS A 360 -19.08 -1.84 -15.56
C LYS A 360 -19.56 -1.84 -14.10
N TYR A 361 -18.71 -1.44 -13.16
CA TYR A 361 -18.94 -1.70 -11.73
C TYR A 361 -19.04 -0.46 -10.85
N PHE A 362 -18.65 0.73 -11.33
CA PHE A 362 -18.76 1.93 -10.53
C PHE A 362 -20.21 2.43 -10.45
N ALA A 363 -20.77 2.49 -9.23
CA ALA A 363 -22.17 2.82 -9.04
C ALA A 363 -22.45 4.32 -9.25
N HIS A 364 -23.54 4.61 -9.97
CA HIS A 364 -24.03 5.98 -10.13
C HIS A 364 -24.33 6.63 -8.75
N GLY A 365 -24.01 7.91 -8.61
CA GLY A 365 -24.23 8.68 -7.37
C GLY A 365 -23.17 8.49 -6.30
N SER A 366 -22.23 7.56 -6.46
CA SER A 366 -21.15 7.35 -5.48
C SER A 366 -20.25 8.58 -5.36
N LYS A 367 -19.89 9.21 -6.48
CA LYS A 367 -19.00 10.39 -6.50
C LYS A 367 -19.62 11.57 -5.75
N GLU A 368 -20.91 11.85 -5.96
CA GLU A 368 -21.64 12.93 -5.31
C GLU A 368 -21.77 12.69 -3.80
N LYS A 369 -22.13 11.45 -3.38
CA LYS A 369 -22.22 11.12 -1.96
C LYS A 369 -20.85 11.18 -1.28
N MET A 370 -19.79 10.75 -1.94
CA MET A 370 -18.41 10.88 -1.45
C MET A 370 -17.99 12.34 -1.29
N LEU A 371 -18.27 13.20 -2.27
CA LEU A 371 -17.95 14.64 -2.19
C LEU A 371 -18.66 15.29 -1.00
N LYS A 372 -19.91 14.89 -0.72
CA LYS A 372 -20.64 15.36 0.46
C LYS A 372 -19.94 14.91 1.75
N LEU A 373 -19.59 13.63 1.88
CA LEU A 373 -18.86 13.08 3.03
C LEU A 373 -17.54 13.84 3.26
N ILE A 374 -16.73 13.99 2.22
CA ILE A 374 -15.46 14.71 2.26
C ILE A 374 -15.67 16.15 2.71
N GLY A 375 -16.70 16.84 2.20
CA GLY A 375 -17.05 18.19 2.62
C GLY A 375 -17.47 18.28 4.09
N ASP A 376 -18.22 17.29 4.59
CA ASP A 376 -18.64 17.22 5.99
C ASP A 376 -17.41 16.98 6.92
N LEU A 377 -16.53 16.05 6.55
CA LEU A 377 -15.32 15.76 7.31
C LEU A 377 -14.33 16.92 7.28
N ARG A 378 -14.14 17.58 6.12
CA ARG A 378 -13.28 18.78 6.01
C ARG A 378 -13.73 19.88 6.97
N ARG A 379 -15.05 20.15 7.07
CA ARG A 379 -15.59 21.11 8.04
C ARG A 379 -15.34 20.66 9.48
N SER A 380 -15.52 19.37 9.77
CA SER A 380 -15.26 18.82 11.08
C SER A 380 -13.79 18.97 11.49
N LEU A 381 -12.85 18.60 10.62
CA LEU A 381 -11.41 18.77 10.88
C LEU A 381 -11.04 20.25 11.05
N ALA A 382 -11.62 21.15 10.26
CA ALA A 382 -11.39 22.59 10.42
C ALA A 382 -11.85 23.09 11.80
N GLU A 383 -12.98 22.59 12.30
CA GLU A 383 -13.46 22.93 13.64
C GLU A 383 -12.57 22.35 14.75
N HIS A 384 -12.03 21.13 14.54
CA HIS A 384 -11.07 20.53 15.48
C HIS A 384 -9.81 21.40 15.57
N ILE A 385 -9.20 21.73 14.42
CA ILE A 385 -8.00 22.60 14.34
C ILE A 385 -8.27 23.94 15.05
N ALA A 386 -9.40 24.57 14.78
CA ALA A 386 -9.75 25.86 15.40
C ALA A 386 -9.87 25.81 16.93
N LYS A 387 -10.28 24.66 17.49
CA LYS A 387 -10.48 24.44 18.93
C LYS A 387 -9.23 23.93 19.67
N LEU A 388 -8.17 23.52 18.97
CA LEU A 388 -6.95 23.01 19.62
C LEU A 388 -6.38 24.05 20.60
N THR A 389 -6.11 23.61 21.80
CA THR A 389 -5.57 24.50 22.88
C THR A 389 -4.04 24.52 22.91
N TRP A 390 -3.42 23.52 22.31
CA TRP A 390 -1.96 23.39 22.28
C TRP A 390 -1.30 24.08 21.08
N MET A 391 -2.06 24.41 20.03
CA MET A 391 -1.61 25.02 18.77
C MET A 391 -1.87 26.52 18.78
N SER A 392 -0.89 27.32 18.35
CA SER A 392 -1.00 28.77 18.19
C SER A 392 -1.95 29.16 17.06
N ASP A 393 -2.47 30.39 17.11
CA ASP A 393 -3.37 30.89 16.06
C ASP A 393 -2.66 31.01 14.71
N GLU A 394 -1.36 31.29 14.67
CA GLU A 394 -0.54 31.33 13.45
C GLU A 394 -0.51 29.96 12.77
N THR A 395 -0.16 28.92 13.49
CA THR A 395 -0.13 27.55 12.95
C THR A 395 -1.52 27.06 12.55
N LYS A 396 -2.58 27.41 13.32
CA LYS A 396 -3.96 27.10 12.93
C LYS A 396 -4.36 27.70 11.59
N VAL A 397 -3.99 28.96 11.32
CA VAL A 397 -4.28 29.60 10.04
C VAL A 397 -3.62 28.84 8.89
N ASN A 398 -2.34 28.48 9.03
CA ASN A 398 -1.62 27.72 8.01
C ASN A 398 -2.21 26.31 7.81
N ALA A 399 -2.57 25.64 8.91
CA ALA A 399 -3.23 24.34 8.86
C ALA A 399 -4.58 24.40 8.11
N LEU A 400 -5.39 25.43 8.36
CA LEU A 400 -6.66 25.64 7.66
C LEU A 400 -6.46 25.95 6.16
N VAL A 401 -5.44 26.71 5.80
CA VAL A 401 -5.05 26.97 4.40
C VAL A 401 -4.70 25.64 3.72
N LYS A 402 -3.87 24.81 4.37
CA LYS A 402 -3.47 23.49 3.85
C LYS A 402 -4.69 22.57 3.69
N LEU A 403 -5.54 22.45 4.70
CA LEU A 403 -6.76 21.64 4.64
C LEU A 403 -7.70 22.05 3.49
N ASN A 404 -7.85 23.35 3.26
CA ASN A 404 -8.73 23.86 2.22
C ASN A 404 -8.15 23.69 0.80
N SER A 405 -6.83 23.49 0.68
CA SER A 405 -6.14 23.28 -0.60
C SER A 405 -6.03 21.81 -1.02
N PHE A 406 -6.54 20.86 -0.22
CA PHE A 406 -6.53 19.43 -0.59
C PHE A 406 -7.20 19.20 -1.93
N THR A 407 -6.44 18.63 -2.85
CA THR A 407 -6.99 18.03 -4.09
C THR A 407 -7.70 16.74 -3.74
N VAL A 408 -8.86 16.52 -4.36
CA VAL A 408 -9.72 15.35 -4.06
C VAL A 408 -9.89 14.53 -5.34
N LYS A 409 -9.42 13.28 -5.31
CA LYS A 409 -9.55 12.30 -6.39
C LYS A 409 -10.52 11.20 -5.97
N ILE A 410 -11.60 10.98 -6.75
CA ILE A 410 -12.67 10.00 -6.40
C ILE A 410 -12.98 9.13 -7.61
N GLY A 411 -12.93 7.83 -7.41
CA GLY A 411 -13.34 6.81 -8.35
C GLY A 411 -12.30 6.51 -9.41
N TYR A 412 -12.05 7.44 -10.32
CA TYR A 412 -11.18 7.25 -11.48
C TYR A 412 -10.65 8.58 -12.04
N PRO A 413 -9.52 8.57 -12.79
CA PRO A 413 -8.93 9.76 -13.40
C PRO A 413 -9.79 10.32 -14.54
N ASP A 414 -9.78 11.63 -14.73
CA ASP A 414 -10.48 12.28 -15.84
C ASP A 414 -9.80 12.01 -17.20
N LYS A 415 -8.51 11.69 -17.19
CA LYS A 415 -7.71 11.31 -18.37
C LYS A 415 -7.00 10.00 -18.14
N TRP A 416 -7.28 9.04 -18.99
CA TRP A 416 -6.67 7.71 -18.94
C TRP A 416 -5.26 7.70 -19.53
N ARG A 417 -4.39 6.87 -18.96
CA ARG A 417 -3.03 6.63 -19.45
C ARG A 417 -3.08 5.96 -20.83
N ASP A 418 -2.24 6.44 -21.75
CA ASP A 418 -2.06 5.82 -23.05
C ASP A 418 -1.11 4.62 -23.00
N TYR A 419 -1.60 3.44 -23.34
CA TYR A 419 -0.82 2.21 -23.44
C TYR A 419 -0.52 1.79 -24.89
N SER A 420 -0.72 2.67 -25.88
CA SER A 420 -0.50 2.35 -27.32
C SER A 420 0.94 1.90 -27.59
N GLY A 421 1.92 2.47 -26.88
CA GLY A 421 3.34 2.13 -26.98
C GLY A 421 3.73 0.78 -26.35
N LEU A 422 2.92 0.21 -25.47
CA LEU A 422 3.16 -1.09 -24.87
C LEU A 422 2.79 -2.21 -25.85
N LYS A 423 3.74 -3.09 -26.15
CA LYS A 423 3.53 -4.26 -27.00
C LYS A 423 3.40 -5.52 -26.15
N ILE A 424 2.36 -6.31 -26.38
CA ILE A 424 2.17 -7.66 -25.85
C ILE A 424 2.06 -8.61 -27.03
N ASP A 425 2.88 -9.65 -27.01
CA ASP A 425 2.96 -10.64 -28.07
C ASP A 425 2.72 -12.05 -27.51
N PRO A 426 1.61 -12.72 -27.85
CA PRO A 426 1.30 -14.07 -27.37
C PRO A 426 2.29 -15.15 -27.82
N GLU A 427 3.09 -14.90 -28.87
CA GLU A 427 4.13 -15.85 -29.31
C GLU A 427 5.35 -15.83 -28.40
N MET A 428 5.61 -14.71 -27.71
CA MET A 428 6.66 -14.58 -26.69
C MET A 428 6.25 -15.27 -25.39
N SER A 429 7.25 -15.63 -24.56
CA SER A 429 6.99 -16.12 -23.20
C SER A 429 6.34 -15.05 -22.34
N LEU A 430 5.69 -15.47 -21.24
CA LEU A 430 5.20 -14.53 -20.22
C LEU A 430 6.32 -13.61 -19.72
N TYR A 431 7.48 -14.18 -19.39
CA TYR A 431 8.65 -13.45 -18.91
C TYR A 431 9.12 -12.36 -19.88
N GLU A 432 9.18 -12.64 -21.20
CA GLU A 432 9.57 -11.65 -22.20
C GLU A 432 8.55 -10.52 -22.33
N ASN A 433 7.25 -10.82 -22.24
CA ASN A 433 6.22 -9.80 -22.22
C ASN A 433 6.32 -8.91 -20.97
N ILE A 434 6.61 -9.47 -19.78
CA ILE A 434 6.88 -8.71 -18.56
C ILE A 434 8.08 -7.77 -18.75
N LYS A 435 9.15 -8.26 -19.37
CA LYS A 435 10.34 -7.43 -19.68
C LYS A 435 9.98 -6.25 -20.60
N GLN A 436 9.21 -6.49 -21.66
CA GLN A 436 8.79 -5.41 -22.56
C GLN A 436 7.95 -4.36 -21.83
N ALA A 437 7.07 -4.80 -20.92
CA ALA A 437 6.28 -3.90 -20.10
C ALA A 437 7.16 -3.07 -19.13
N ALA A 438 8.18 -3.69 -18.54
CA ALA A 438 9.16 -2.99 -17.70
C ALA A 438 9.94 -1.94 -18.49
N VAL A 439 10.38 -2.25 -19.72
CA VAL A 439 11.04 -1.26 -20.61
C VAL A 439 10.11 -0.10 -20.93
N TYR A 440 8.84 -0.38 -21.23
CA TYR A 440 7.84 0.66 -21.49
C TYR A 440 7.65 1.58 -20.28
N GLU A 441 7.47 1.01 -19.09
CA GLU A 441 7.26 1.77 -17.86
C GLU A 441 8.52 2.57 -17.48
N THR A 442 9.70 1.99 -17.58
CA THR A 442 10.96 2.71 -17.33
C THR A 442 11.08 3.94 -18.24
N ARG A 443 10.79 3.80 -19.54
CA ARG A 443 10.80 4.95 -20.47
C ARG A 443 9.79 6.02 -20.06
N ARG A 444 8.57 5.61 -19.70
CA ARG A 444 7.52 6.53 -19.24
C ARG A 444 7.98 7.32 -18.00
N GLN A 445 8.64 6.66 -17.06
CA GLN A 445 9.18 7.33 -15.87
C GLN A 445 10.32 8.29 -16.22
N LEU A 446 11.27 7.84 -17.05
CA LEU A 446 12.39 8.70 -17.49
C LEU A 446 11.92 9.92 -18.32
N ASP A 447 10.82 9.78 -19.06
CA ASP A 447 10.20 10.85 -19.85
C ASP A 447 9.58 11.99 -19.01
N LYS A 448 9.47 11.83 -17.69
CA LYS A 448 9.08 12.89 -16.74
C LYS A 448 10.20 13.93 -16.57
N TRP A 449 11.47 13.54 -16.79
CA TRP A 449 12.61 14.44 -16.63
C TRP A 449 12.51 15.68 -17.49
N GLY A 450 12.70 16.84 -16.86
CA GLY A 450 12.62 18.14 -17.53
C GLY A 450 11.20 18.62 -17.83
N LYS A 451 10.17 17.92 -17.35
CA LYS A 451 8.77 18.33 -17.42
C LYS A 451 8.27 18.74 -16.03
N PRO A 452 7.25 19.60 -15.96
CA PRO A 452 6.53 19.84 -14.70
C PRO A 452 5.94 18.54 -14.15
N VAL A 453 5.69 18.51 -12.84
CA VAL A 453 4.95 17.41 -12.19
C VAL A 453 3.52 17.38 -12.73
N ASP A 454 3.07 16.20 -13.15
CA ASP A 454 1.68 15.97 -13.53
C ASP A 454 0.84 15.68 -12.27
N LYS A 455 0.17 16.69 -11.75
CA LYS A 455 -0.66 16.57 -10.54
C LYS A 455 -1.97 15.80 -10.78
N ASP A 456 -2.32 15.52 -12.04
CA ASP A 456 -3.49 14.72 -12.39
C ASP A 456 -3.19 13.20 -12.40
N GLU A 457 -1.90 12.79 -12.36
CA GLU A 457 -1.51 11.39 -12.30
C GLU A 457 -1.99 10.75 -10.99
N TRP A 458 -2.56 9.55 -11.07
CA TRP A 458 -3.04 8.81 -9.92
C TRP A 458 -1.98 7.83 -9.40
N GLY A 459 -1.79 7.79 -8.08
CA GLY A 459 -0.89 6.82 -7.43
C GLY A 459 -1.46 5.40 -7.34
N MET A 460 -2.80 5.26 -7.41
CA MET A 460 -3.50 3.98 -7.39
C MET A 460 -4.46 3.87 -8.57
N THR A 461 -4.65 2.64 -9.07
CA THR A 461 -5.61 2.37 -10.13
C THR A 461 -7.04 2.32 -9.59
N PRO A 462 -8.08 2.59 -10.40
CA PRO A 462 -9.48 2.59 -9.96
C PRO A 462 -9.96 1.28 -9.33
N GLN A 463 -9.39 0.16 -9.72
CA GLN A 463 -9.73 -1.15 -9.16
C GLN A 463 -8.91 -1.55 -7.93
N THR A 464 -8.17 -0.63 -7.33
CA THR A 464 -7.45 -0.83 -6.07
C THR A 464 -8.39 -0.66 -4.88
N VAL A 465 -8.44 -1.65 -3.98
CA VAL A 465 -9.19 -1.58 -2.71
C VAL A 465 -8.29 -0.92 -1.66
N ASN A 466 -8.14 0.37 -1.74
CA ASN A 466 -7.38 1.20 -0.81
C ASN A 466 -7.70 2.69 -1.03
N ALA A 467 -7.05 3.57 -0.23
CA ALA A 467 -7.03 5.02 -0.38
C ALA A 467 -5.61 5.53 -0.12
N TYR A 468 -5.32 6.80 -0.38
CA TYR A 468 -4.04 7.41 -0.02
C TYR A 468 -4.11 8.93 0.12
N TYR A 469 -3.20 9.48 0.94
CA TYR A 469 -2.77 10.86 0.91
C TYR A 469 -1.38 10.97 0.28
N ASN A 470 -1.17 11.95 -0.62
CA ASN A 470 0.14 12.26 -1.18
C ASN A 470 0.59 13.66 -0.73
N PRO A 471 1.66 13.76 0.07
CA PRO A 471 2.11 15.05 0.59
C PRO A 471 2.67 15.98 -0.50
N SER A 472 3.33 15.47 -1.55
CA SER A 472 3.94 16.29 -2.60
C SER A 472 2.93 16.97 -3.54
N THR A 473 1.70 16.45 -3.59
CA THR A 473 0.59 17.04 -4.36
C THR A 473 -0.53 17.56 -3.46
N ASN A 474 -0.42 17.35 -2.16
CA ASN A 474 -1.43 17.68 -1.15
C ASN A 474 -2.82 17.15 -1.55
N GLU A 475 -2.90 15.86 -1.87
CA GLU A 475 -4.10 15.21 -2.38
C GLU A 475 -4.54 14.00 -1.57
N ILE A 476 -5.84 13.77 -1.52
CA ILE A 476 -6.48 12.54 -1.02
C ILE A 476 -7.17 11.82 -2.18
N CYS A 477 -7.01 10.51 -2.25
CA CYS A 477 -7.52 9.70 -3.34
C CYS A 477 -8.29 8.48 -2.85
N PHE A 478 -9.48 8.26 -3.43
CA PHE A 478 -10.37 7.14 -3.13
C PHE A 478 -10.75 6.41 -4.42
N PRO A 479 -10.02 5.35 -4.82
CA PRO A 479 -10.32 4.55 -6.00
C PRO A 479 -11.73 3.95 -6.00
N ALA A 480 -12.27 3.66 -7.19
CA ALA A 480 -13.63 3.14 -7.34
C ALA A 480 -13.88 1.84 -6.57
N ALA A 481 -12.87 0.98 -6.43
CA ALA A 481 -13.04 -0.34 -5.84
C ALA A 481 -13.29 -0.32 -4.33
N ILE A 482 -12.76 0.67 -3.57
CA ILE A 482 -13.07 0.79 -2.13
C ILE A 482 -14.47 1.36 -1.90
N LEU A 483 -15.08 2.01 -2.90
CA LEU A 483 -16.40 2.62 -2.81
C LEU A 483 -17.53 1.59 -3.01
N GLN A 484 -17.45 0.48 -2.29
CA GLN A 484 -18.40 -0.62 -2.26
C GLN A 484 -18.57 -1.13 -0.82
N ASP A 485 -19.68 -1.85 -0.58
CA ASP A 485 -19.88 -2.58 0.68
C ASP A 485 -18.68 -3.53 0.93
N PRO A 486 -18.10 -3.53 2.15
CA PRO A 486 -18.60 -2.99 3.41
C PRO A 486 -18.11 -1.57 3.77
N PHE A 487 -17.26 -0.95 2.94
CA PHE A 487 -16.73 0.39 3.24
C PHE A 487 -17.72 1.50 2.89
N PHE A 488 -18.42 1.35 1.78
CA PHE A 488 -19.36 2.34 1.29
C PHE A 488 -20.55 1.70 0.58
N ASP A 489 -21.76 2.13 0.94
CA ASP A 489 -22.99 1.81 0.20
C ASP A 489 -23.85 3.08 0.09
N VAL A 490 -24.22 3.44 -1.14
CA VAL A 490 -25.08 4.60 -1.40
C VAL A 490 -26.44 4.49 -0.71
N ASN A 491 -26.89 3.28 -0.38
CA ASN A 491 -28.18 3.00 0.25
C ASN A 491 -28.07 2.73 1.75
N ALA A 492 -26.86 2.55 2.30
CA ALA A 492 -26.67 2.36 3.74
C ALA A 492 -26.95 3.65 4.51
N ASP A 493 -27.19 3.49 5.81
CA ASP A 493 -27.40 4.60 6.71
C ASP A 493 -26.11 5.43 6.93
N ASP A 494 -26.26 6.65 7.46
CA ASP A 494 -25.10 7.53 7.69
C ASP A 494 -24.16 6.95 8.73
N ALA A 495 -24.66 6.30 9.79
CA ALA A 495 -23.82 5.70 10.83
C ALA A 495 -22.83 4.69 10.24
N THR A 496 -23.31 3.83 9.33
CA THR A 496 -22.48 2.82 8.66
C THR A 496 -21.44 3.48 7.73
N ASN A 497 -21.88 4.41 6.86
CA ASN A 497 -20.95 5.05 5.91
C ASN A 497 -19.92 5.95 6.62
N TYR A 498 -20.31 6.73 7.63
CA TYR A 498 -19.37 7.57 8.38
C TYR A 498 -18.41 6.72 9.24
N GLY A 499 -18.90 5.60 9.81
CA GLY A 499 -18.07 4.68 10.61
C GLY A 499 -17.11 3.85 9.80
N ALA A 500 -17.35 3.65 8.49
CA ALA A 500 -16.45 2.93 7.58
C ALA A 500 -15.69 3.91 6.69
N ILE A 501 -16.20 4.21 5.47
CA ILE A 501 -15.49 5.08 4.53
C ILE A 501 -15.25 6.50 5.08
N GLY A 502 -16.14 7.01 5.95
CA GLY A 502 -15.94 8.29 6.59
C GLY A 502 -14.68 8.33 7.46
N VAL A 503 -14.44 7.28 8.24
CA VAL A 503 -13.18 7.17 9.01
C VAL A 503 -11.97 7.05 8.09
N VAL A 504 -12.05 6.31 6.97
CA VAL A 504 -10.96 6.25 5.97
C VAL A 504 -10.71 7.63 5.36
N ILE A 505 -11.76 8.40 5.01
CA ILE A 505 -11.59 9.77 4.52
C ILE A 505 -10.90 10.66 5.56
N GLY A 506 -11.33 10.58 6.81
CA GLY A 506 -10.73 11.33 7.92
C GLY A 506 -9.27 10.94 8.17
N HIS A 507 -8.95 9.65 8.04
CA HIS A 507 -7.60 9.10 8.09
C HIS A 507 -6.70 9.73 7.01
N GLU A 508 -7.11 9.69 5.75
CA GLU A 508 -6.33 10.31 4.66
C GLU A 508 -6.17 11.83 4.83
N MET A 509 -7.19 12.52 5.31
CA MET A 509 -7.09 13.95 5.62
C MET A 509 -6.09 14.22 6.76
N THR A 510 -6.07 13.34 7.78
CA THR A 510 -5.20 13.50 8.93
C THR A 510 -3.74 13.23 8.59
N HIS A 511 -3.45 12.40 7.57
CA HIS A 511 -2.09 12.25 7.04
C HIS A 511 -1.46 13.56 6.57
N GLY A 512 -2.25 14.55 6.16
CA GLY A 512 -1.74 15.90 5.88
C GLY A 512 -1.14 16.58 7.11
N PHE A 513 -1.43 16.07 8.31
CA PHE A 513 -1.08 16.67 9.62
C PHE A 513 -0.50 15.64 10.60
N ASP A 514 -0.08 14.47 10.14
CA ASP A 514 0.64 13.48 10.93
C ASP A 514 2.10 13.89 11.15
N ASP A 515 2.91 13.02 11.73
CA ASP A 515 4.32 13.27 12.04
C ASP A 515 5.18 13.60 10.81
N GLN A 516 4.79 13.15 9.62
CA GLN A 516 5.49 13.42 8.36
C GLN A 516 4.75 14.47 7.51
N GLY A 517 3.43 14.30 7.31
CA GLY A 517 2.64 15.20 6.47
C GLY A 517 2.65 16.65 6.96
N ARG A 518 2.75 16.89 8.27
CA ARG A 518 2.88 18.23 8.85
C ARG A 518 4.08 19.02 8.32
N ASN A 519 5.12 18.34 7.82
CA ASN A 519 6.32 18.97 7.28
C ASN A 519 6.13 19.52 5.86
N PHE A 520 4.97 19.33 5.24
CA PHE A 520 4.66 19.81 3.89
C PHE A 520 3.66 20.97 3.94
N ASP A 521 3.91 21.98 3.13
CA ASP A 521 3.01 23.12 2.99
C ASP A 521 1.77 22.79 2.12
N GLN A 522 0.90 23.77 1.91
CA GLN A 522 -0.31 23.63 1.09
C GLN A 522 -0.05 23.38 -0.41
N LYS A 523 1.17 23.55 -0.88
CA LYS A 523 1.58 23.28 -2.27
C LYS A 523 2.24 21.92 -2.44
N GLY A 524 2.57 21.26 -1.32
CA GLY A 524 3.30 20.00 -1.28
C GLY A 524 4.82 20.16 -1.20
N ASN A 525 5.31 21.34 -0.80
CA ASN A 525 6.73 21.54 -0.53
C ASN A 525 7.06 21.19 0.90
N MET A 526 8.17 20.51 1.12
CA MET A 526 8.68 20.19 2.44
C MET A 526 9.31 21.45 3.08
N ILE A 527 8.46 22.23 3.73
CA ILE A 527 8.79 23.50 4.38
C ILE A 527 8.20 23.49 5.78
N ASP A 528 9.04 23.77 6.78
CA ASP A 528 8.56 23.93 8.15
C ASP A 528 7.75 25.24 8.24
N TRP A 529 6.44 25.08 8.50
CA TRP A 529 5.49 26.19 8.64
C TRP A 529 4.90 26.27 10.05
N TRP A 530 5.43 25.47 10.96
CA TRP A 530 5.04 25.43 12.36
C TRP A 530 5.90 26.37 13.20
N THR A 531 5.36 26.87 14.32
CA THR A 531 6.21 27.47 15.32
C THR A 531 6.99 26.38 16.06
N GLU A 532 8.19 26.70 16.57
CA GLU A 532 9.00 25.75 17.34
C GLU A 532 8.23 25.20 18.55
N GLU A 533 7.42 26.06 19.21
CA GLU A 533 6.62 25.67 20.36
C GLU A 533 5.51 24.70 19.99
N ASP A 534 4.80 24.93 18.88
CA ASP A 534 3.75 24.04 18.41
C ASP A 534 4.32 22.69 17.94
N ALA A 535 5.46 22.72 17.27
CA ALA A 535 6.17 21.50 16.87
C ALA A 535 6.61 20.68 18.10
N SER A 536 7.10 21.33 19.16
CA SER A 536 7.47 20.66 20.42
C SER A 536 6.25 20.01 21.08
N ARG A 537 5.15 20.74 21.19
CA ARG A 537 3.90 20.23 21.78
C ARG A 537 3.30 19.05 20.99
N PHE A 538 3.32 19.16 19.66
CA PHE A 538 2.93 18.05 18.80
C PHE A 538 3.80 16.81 19.06
N ASN A 539 5.11 16.98 19.09
CA ASN A 539 6.05 15.89 19.32
C ASN A 539 5.85 15.22 20.70
N GLU A 540 5.53 15.99 21.75
CA GLU A 540 5.21 15.43 23.06
C GLU A 540 3.96 14.53 23.02
N LEU A 541 2.92 14.94 22.30
CA LEU A 541 1.70 14.17 22.14
C LEU A 541 1.92 12.93 21.25
N ALA A 542 2.70 13.09 20.18
CA ALA A 542 3.07 12.01 19.26
C ALA A 542 3.91 10.94 19.97
N GLU A 543 4.90 11.36 20.78
CA GLU A 543 5.72 10.45 21.59
C GLU A 543 4.88 9.67 22.61
N LYS A 544 3.91 10.35 23.23
CA LYS A 544 2.96 9.71 24.14
C LYS A 544 2.14 8.61 23.44
N LEU A 545 1.71 8.86 22.19
CA LEU A 545 1.00 7.87 21.39
C LEU A 545 1.92 6.71 21.01
N ALA A 546 3.14 6.98 20.51
CA ALA A 546 4.12 5.95 20.18
C ALA A 546 4.41 5.04 21.37
N ALA A 547 4.65 5.62 22.56
CA ALA A 547 4.90 4.88 23.80
C ALA A 547 3.70 4.01 24.25
N GLN A 548 2.47 4.33 23.88
CA GLN A 548 1.33 3.45 24.13
C GLN A 548 1.40 2.19 23.25
N PHE A 549 1.78 2.33 21.98
CA PHE A 549 1.91 1.21 21.07
C PHE A 549 3.12 0.32 21.37
N ASP A 550 4.26 0.91 21.77
CA ASP A 550 5.46 0.17 22.18
C ASP A 550 5.21 -0.85 23.32
N LYS A 551 4.19 -0.59 24.15
CA LYS A 551 3.79 -1.50 25.23
C LYS A 551 3.00 -2.72 24.76
N ILE A 552 2.55 -2.75 23.53
CA ILE A 552 1.71 -3.81 22.97
C ILE A 552 2.61 -5.00 22.60
N VAL A 553 2.36 -6.14 23.23
CA VAL A 553 2.92 -7.41 22.80
C VAL A 553 2.05 -7.97 21.68
N VAL A 554 2.62 -8.12 20.49
CA VAL A 554 1.89 -8.55 19.29
C VAL A 554 1.87 -10.09 19.18
N VAL A 555 3.06 -10.67 19.06
CA VAL A 555 3.21 -12.12 18.91
C VAL A 555 4.43 -12.59 19.68
N LYS A 556 4.30 -13.63 20.48
CA LYS A 556 5.36 -14.13 21.39
C LYS A 556 5.87 -13.00 22.30
N ASP A 557 7.12 -12.60 22.16
CA ASP A 557 7.78 -11.51 22.87
C ASP A 557 8.04 -10.28 21.98
N LEU A 558 7.51 -10.29 20.74
CA LEU A 558 7.64 -9.17 19.83
C LEU A 558 6.64 -8.07 20.20
N HIS A 559 7.18 -6.88 20.49
CA HIS A 559 6.39 -5.68 20.69
C HIS A 559 6.12 -4.97 19.36
N ALA A 560 5.01 -4.24 19.31
CA ALA A 560 4.77 -3.25 18.27
C ALA A 560 5.87 -2.19 18.26
N ASN A 561 6.08 -1.55 17.13
CA ASN A 561 7.01 -0.44 17.00
C ASN A 561 6.20 0.86 16.83
N GLY A 562 5.97 1.57 17.93
CA GLY A 562 5.15 2.76 17.97
C GLY A 562 5.67 3.89 17.07
N HIS A 563 6.99 4.01 16.89
CA HIS A 563 7.57 4.98 15.97
C HIS A 563 7.41 4.60 14.50
N LEU A 564 7.50 3.32 14.17
CA LEU A 564 7.21 2.85 12.80
C LEU A 564 5.76 3.13 12.41
N THR A 565 4.83 2.90 13.34
CA THR A 565 3.39 3.01 13.07
C THR A 565 2.79 4.36 13.46
N LEU A 566 3.61 5.35 13.85
CA LEU A 566 3.15 6.60 14.44
C LEU A 566 2.19 7.39 13.53
N GLY A 567 2.55 7.62 12.28
CA GLY A 567 1.73 8.38 11.34
C GLY A 567 0.37 7.74 11.12
N GLU A 568 0.35 6.41 10.94
CA GLU A 568 -0.87 5.64 10.79
C GLU A 568 -1.76 5.72 12.04
N ASN A 569 -1.16 5.62 13.22
CA ASN A 569 -1.89 5.70 14.48
C ASN A 569 -2.44 7.12 14.74
N ILE A 570 -1.73 8.17 14.34
CA ILE A 570 -2.23 9.55 14.37
C ILE A 570 -3.39 9.71 13.39
N ALA A 571 -3.26 9.17 12.18
CA ALA A 571 -4.29 9.25 11.15
C ALA A 571 -5.56 8.49 11.54
N ASP A 572 -5.44 7.30 12.14
CA ASP A 572 -6.58 6.54 12.67
C ASP A 572 -7.32 7.30 13.77
N GLN A 573 -6.59 7.87 14.72
CA GLN A 573 -7.18 8.60 15.84
C GLN A 573 -7.90 9.88 15.37
N GLY A 574 -7.21 10.68 14.54
CA GLY A 574 -7.78 11.92 13.99
C GLY A 574 -8.96 11.64 13.08
N GLY A 575 -8.81 10.65 12.17
CA GLY A 575 -9.87 10.23 11.27
C GLY A 575 -11.14 9.79 11.98
N LEU A 576 -10.99 8.99 13.02
CA LEU A 576 -12.13 8.51 13.82
C LEU A 576 -12.87 9.64 14.54
N ARG A 577 -12.15 10.57 15.18
CA ARG A 577 -12.74 11.74 15.86
C ARG A 577 -13.48 12.66 14.89
N VAL A 578 -12.82 13.01 13.81
CA VAL A 578 -13.35 13.90 12.77
C VAL A 578 -14.59 13.31 12.11
N ALA A 579 -14.58 12.01 11.78
CA ALA A 579 -15.72 11.33 11.19
C ALA A 579 -16.91 11.22 12.16
N PHE A 580 -16.65 10.95 13.44
CA PHE A 580 -17.70 10.88 14.46
C PHE A 580 -18.36 12.23 14.68
N ASP A 581 -17.58 13.32 14.77
CA ASP A 581 -18.14 14.67 14.93
C ASP A 581 -18.89 15.15 13.69
N ALA A 582 -18.44 14.78 12.49
CA ALA A 582 -19.19 15.03 11.27
C ALA A 582 -20.52 14.25 11.27
N PHE A 583 -20.49 12.97 11.67
CA PHE A 583 -21.67 12.11 11.78
C PHE A 583 -22.69 12.68 12.77
N LYS A 584 -22.28 13.10 13.95
CA LYS A 584 -23.20 13.70 14.97
C LYS A 584 -23.98 14.90 14.46
N LYS A 585 -23.52 15.59 13.42
CA LYS A 585 -24.22 16.73 12.79
C LYS A 585 -25.24 16.30 11.75
N THR A 586 -25.25 15.04 11.33
CA THR A 586 -26.27 14.52 10.41
C THR A 586 -27.61 14.37 11.10
N ARG A 587 -28.71 14.31 10.31
CA ARG A 587 -30.05 14.06 10.84
C ARG A 587 -30.08 12.74 11.63
N GLN A 588 -29.42 11.69 11.15
CA GLN A 588 -29.41 10.41 11.82
C GLN A 588 -28.56 10.44 13.11
N GLY A 589 -27.38 11.10 13.08
CA GLY A 589 -26.54 11.27 14.27
C GLY A 589 -27.23 12.02 15.42
N GLN A 590 -28.22 12.86 15.09
CA GLN A 590 -29.07 13.57 16.06
C GLN A 590 -30.32 12.78 16.48
N SER A 591 -30.63 11.66 15.80
CA SER A 591 -31.75 10.81 16.15
C SER A 591 -31.40 9.86 17.28
N GLY A 592 -32.35 9.44 18.08
CA GLY A 592 -32.17 8.37 19.07
C GLY A 592 -32.63 7.00 18.53
N GLU A 593 -32.93 6.89 17.24
CA GLU A 593 -33.54 5.72 16.64
C GLU A 593 -32.59 4.52 16.64
N LYS A 594 -32.99 3.44 17.30
CA LYS A 594 -32.24 2.20 17.35
C LYS A 594 -32.58 1.29 16.17
N ILE A 595 -31.56 0.73 15.53
CA ILE A 595 -31.69 -0.35 14.56
C ILE A 595 -30.96 -1.55 15.14
N ASP A 596 -31.57 -2.73 15.14
CA ASP A 596 -31.02 -3.96 15.72
C ASP A 596 -30.59 -3.83 17.21
N GLY A 597 -31.24 -2.92 17.94
CA GLY A 597 -30.95 -2.63 19.34
C GLY A 597 -29.86 -1.59 19.60
N PHE A 598 -29.13 -1.14 18.57
CA PHE A 598 -28.02 -0.20 18.67
C PHE A 598 -28.42 1.21 18.28
N THR A 599 -27.93 2.20 19.05
CA THR A 599 -28.07 3.62 18.71
C THR A 599 -27.28 3.98 17.46
N PRO A 600 -27.55 5.09 16.78
CA PRO A 600 -26.75 5.55 15.65
C PRO A 600 -25.27 5.71 15.99
N GLU A 601 -24.95 6.27 17.16
CA GLU A 601 -23.54 6.39 17.61
C GLU A 601 -22.88 5.04 17.84
N GLN A 602 -23.59 4.06 18.41
CA GLN A 602 -23.06 2.70 18.56
C GLN A 602 -22.82 2.05 17.21
N ARG A 603 -23.74 2.20 16.25
CA ARG A 603 -23.55 1.64 14.89
C ARG A 603 -22.36 2.26 14.16
N PHE A 604 -22.06 3.53 14.37
CA PHE A 604 -20.86 4.17 13.86
C PHE A 604 -19.59 3.42 14.31
N TYR A 605 -19.42 3.22 15.62
CA TYR A 605 -18.25 2.51 16.15
C TYR A 605 -18.22 1.03 15.76
N LEU A 606 -19.38 0.37 15.67
CA LEU A 606 -19.47 -1.01 15.20
C LEU A 606 -19.03 -1.16 13.76
N SER A 607 -19.41 -0.22 12.89
CA SER A 607 -18.96 -0.17 11.51
C SER A 607 -17.42 0.01 11.43
N TYR A 608 -16.88 0.93 12.24
CA TYR A 608 -15.42 1.10 12.36
C TYR A 608 -14.71 -0.19 12.81
N GLY A 609 -15.18 -0.82 13.87
CA GLY A 609 -14.55 -2.06 14.37
C GLY A 609 -14.62 -3.20 13.36
N ARG A 610 -15.71 -3.29 12.57
CA ARG A 610 -15.90 -4.33 11.57
C ARG A 610 -14.91 -4.24 10.41
N ILE A 611 -14.65 -3.04 9.87
CA ILE A 611 -13.79 -2.91 8.68
C ILE A 611 -12.34 -3.37 8.92
N TRP A 612 -11.91 -3.46 10.18
CA TRP A 612 -10.57 -3.93 10.56
C TRP A 612 -10.53 -5.40 10.96
N ALA A 613 -11.68 -6.11 10.97
CA ALA A 613 -11.73 -7.53 11.35
C ALA A 613 -10.89 -8.36 10.37
N GLU A 614 -9.97 -9.17 10.92
CA GLU A 614 -9.06 -10.02 10.16
C GLU A 614 -8.65 -11.27 10.94
N ASN A 615 -8.37 -12.34 10.23
CA ASN A 615 -7.63 -13.51 10.71
C ASN A 615 -6.25 -13.48 10.07
N ILE A 616 -5.19 -13.75 10.83
CA ILE A 616 -3.79 -13.63 10.40
C ILE A 616 -2.95 -14.73 11.05
N THR A 617 -1.90 -15.21 10.34
CA THR A 617 -0.93 -16.18 10.89
C THR A 617 0.10 -15.47 11.77
N GLU A 618 0.70 -16.20 12.73
CA GLU A 618 1.78 -15.65 13.56
C GLU A 618 2.97 -15.13 12.74
N GLU A 619 3.31 -15.82 11.66
CA GLU A 619 4.38 -15.42 10.76
C GLU A 619 4.08 -14.10 10.04
N ALA A 620 2.82 -13.92 9.61
CA ALA A 620 2.40 -12.67 8.96
C ALA A 620 2.28 -11.52 9.97
N GLU A 621 1.80 -11.76 11.20
CA GLU A 621 1.85 -10.78 12.30
C GLU A 621 3.28 -10.33 12.58
N TYR A 622 4.22 -11.27 12.65
CA TYR A 622 5.64 -10.97 12.85
C TYR A 622 6.19 -10.12 11.70
N GLN A 623 5.92 -10.51 10.46
CA GLN A 623 6.39 -9.79 9.28
C GLN A 623 5.83 -8.37 9.23
N GLN A 624 4.52 -8.19 9.42
CA GLN A 624 3.87 -6.89 9.41
C GLN A 624 4.45 -5.98 10.51
N THR A 625 4.57 -6.49 11.73
CA THR A 625 5.11 -5.71 12.85
C THR A 625 6.54 -5.22 12.62
N LYS A 626 7.35 -5.95 11.84
CA LYS A 626 8.73 -5.58 11.53
C LYS A 626 8.87 -4.59 10.38
N SER A 627 8.00 -4.65 9.39
CA SER A 627 8.25 -3.98 8.10
C SER A 627 7.15 -3.03 7.63
N ASP A 628 5.94 -3.10 8.20
CA ASP A 628 4.79 -2.33 7.76
C ASP A 628 4.52 -1.14 8.70
N PRO A 629 4.28 0.07 8.18
CA PRO A 629 3.92 1.22 9.01
C PRO A 629 2.51 1.13 9.62
N HIS A 630 1.67 0.18 9.18
CA HIS A 630 0.33 -0.01 9.72
C HIS A 630 0.34 -0.98 10.90
N SER A 631 -0.30 -0.58 11.99
CA SER A 631 -0.62 -1.49 13.09
C SER A 631 -1.58 -2.60 12.61
N LEU A 632 -1.53 -3.78 13.25
CA LEU A 632 -2.51 -4.84 12.99
C LEU A 632 -3.94 -4.36 13.27
N GLY A 633 -4.95 -4.88 12.55
CA GLY A 633 -6.34 -4.47 12.63
C GLY A 633 -6.87 -4.41 14.06
N ARG A 634 -6.52 -5.39 14.90
CA ARG A 634 -6.87 -5.39 16.33
C ARG A 634 -6.40 -4.14 17.07
N TRP A 635 -5.21 -3.66 16.78
CA TRP A 635 -4.63 -2.51 17.46
C TRP A 635 -5.05 -1.19 16.84
N ARG A 636 -5.34 -1.17 15.55
CA ARG A 636 -6.01 -0.03 14.91
C ARG A 636 -7.36 0.25 15.56
N VAL A 637 -8.08 -0.77 16.02
CA VAL A 637 -9.33 -0.62 16.77
C VAL A 637 -9.08 -0.36 18.24
N ASN A 638 -8.55 -1.35 18.96
CA ASN A 638 -8.53 -1.31 20.41
C ASN A 638 -7.60 -0.23 20.99
N ALA A 639 -6.39 -0.05 20.43
CA ALA A 639 -5.45 0.95 20.92
C ALA A 639 -5.89 2.38 20.57
N THR A 640 -6.48 2.58 19.39
CA THR A 640 -7.05 3.87 19.00
C THR A 640 -8.21 4.26 19.90
N LEU A 641 -9.16 3.37 20.13
CA LEU A 641 -10.37 3.65 20.93
C LEU A 641 -10.07 3.98 22.40
N ARG A 642 -8.96 3.51 22.96
CA ARG A 642 -8.51 3.87 24.31
C ARG A 642 -8.27 5.36 24.50
N ASN A 643 -8.05 6.08 23.42
CA ASN A 643 -7.84 7.53 23.41
C ASN A 643 -9.09 8.34 23.04
N ILE A 644 -10.26 7.71 22.84
CA ILE A 644 -11.50 8.35 22.34
C ILE A 644 -12.54 8.47 23.47
N ASP A 645 -12.77 9.67 23.97
CA ASP A 645 -13.72 9.92 25.08
C ASP A 645 -15.15 9.56 24.71
N ASP A 646 -15.59 9.91 23.50
CA ASP A 646 -16.91 9.60 23.01
C ASP A 646 -17.20 8.10 22.95
N PHE A 647 -16.21 7.25 22.67
CA PHE A 647 -16.36 5.81 22.69
C PHE A 647 -16.80 5.31 24.07
N PHE A 648 -16.14 5.76 25.13
CA PHE A 648 -16.49 5.38 26.50
C PHE A 648 -17.88 5.88 26.89
N ARG A 649 -18.24 7.08 26.49
CA ARG A 649 -19.58 7.63 26.70
C ARG A 649 -20.66 6.81 25.96
N VAL A 650 -20.45 6.49 24.68
CA VAL A 650 -21.43 5.79 23.81
C VAL A 650 -21.72 4.38 24.30
N PHE A 651 -20.72 3.69 24.82
CA PHE A 651 -20.88 2.32 25.35
C PHE A 651 -21.06 2.31 26.88
N ASN A 652 -21.17 3.47 27.55
CA ASN A 652 -21.31 3.62 28.99
C ASN A 652 -20.21 2.85 29.77
N LEU A 653 -18.95 3.05 29.36
CA LEU A 653 -17.79 2.41 29.93
C LEU A 653 -17.07 3.34 30.92
N GLY A 654 -16.48 2.74 31.95
CA GLY A 654 -15.75 3.44 32.99
C GLY A 654 -14.43 2.76 33.34
N PRO A 655 -13.82 3.15 34.49
CA PRO A 655 -12.51 2.64 34.91
C PRO A 655 -12.41 1.13 35.10
N ASP A 656 -13.53 0.43 35.22
CA ASP A 656 -13.56 -1.04 35.34
C ASP A 656 -13.35 -1.77 33.98
N ALA A 657 -13.46 -1.05 32.84
CA ALA A 657 -13.25 -1.62 31.52
C ALA A 657 -11.74 -1.78 31.25
N LYS A 658 -11.32 -2.92 30.66
CA LYS A 658 -9.89 -3.18 30.37
C LYS A 658 -9.30 -2.23 29.32
N MET A 659 -10.15 -1.69 28.44
CA MET A 659 -9.74 -0.68 27.45
C MET A 659 -9.64 0.73 28.02
N TRP A 660 -10.13 0.93 29.27
CA TRP A 660 -10.10 2.26 29.87
C TRP A 660 -8.68 2.78 30.03
N LEU A 661 -8.47 4.02 29.60
CA LEU A 661 -7.25 4.77 29.82
C LEU A 661 -7.63 6.09 30.52
N PRO A 662 -6.98 6.45 31.65
CA PRO A 662 -7.24 7.73 32.32
C PRO A 662 -7.00 8.92 31.38
N GLU A 663 -7.79 9.98 31.51
CA GLU A 663 -7.72 11.16 30.62
C GLU A 663 -6.31 11.74 30.50
N ASN A 664 -5.57 11.83 31.61
CA ASN A 664 -4.20 12.31 31.62
C ASN A 664 -3.20 11.39 30.89
N GLU A 665 -3.58 10.15 30.63
CA GLU A 665 -2.76 9.19 29.89
C GLU A 665 -3.17 9.13 28.40
N ARG A 666 -4.32 9.67 28.01
CA ARG A 666 -4.75 9.70 26.61
C ARG A 666 -3.89 10.64 25.78
N ALA A 667 -3.53 10.19 24.59
CA ALA A 667 -2.87 11.03 23.60
C ALA A 667 -3.94 11.61 22.66
N VAL A 668 -4.20 12.90 22.75
CA VAL A 668 -5.19 13.61 21.93
C VAL A 668 -4.47 14.64 21.10
N ILE A 669 -4.29 14.36 19.81
CA ILE A 669 -3.57 15.24 18.87
C ILE A 669 -4.57 16.09 18.10
N TRP A 670 -5.57 15.48 17.45
CA TRP A 670 -6.58 16.13 16.62
C TRP A 670 -8.00 15.97 17.16
#